data_df3a8ccbd2ac0e5b3ee61b1de2f5d9e6
#
_entry.id   df3a8ccbd2ac0e5b3ee61b1de2f5d9e6
#
_cell.length_a   1.000
_cell.length_b   1.000
_cell.length_c   1.000
_cell.angle_alpha   90.00
_cell.angle_beta   90.00
_cell.angle_gamma   90.00
#
_symmetry.space_group_name_H-M   'P 1'
#
loop_
_entity.id
_entity.type
_entity.pdbx_description
1 polymer ?
#
loop_
_entity_poly.entity_id
_entity_poly.type
_entity_poly.pdbx_seq_one_letter_code
_entity_poly.pdbx_strand_id
1 'polypeptide(L)'
;MRWFALVFLLFLPARALGGNVPVAPTSLRPVLRGSVVDPTGAIIPGADITLLDASGAVVASSSSAGDGSFQVSAPRAGVYTLVVAKAGFKTVQNQVTLSSANTAPSSASAAQVLNSVARVVLPVASTATNVVVSAQSNQDLTATDENRDSSVMSSDDLKALPIFDNDFVSAMGSFLDSDVAATGGTGLLVDGVEANRVPVSASAVQEVRINQDPYSARYYYPGRGQIEIITKSAAEQYHGQLNFYFRDSALNAQNALAPSKPFEQRRIYEGSATGPIPHSHSSSFLASFNRAEEDLDAVVSATLAPTGTNPTGFFNANVPAPTRDTEFSVRAAHQFGGKHSAYAQYSYEDWNGQNQGVGGQTLAAAGYNDLYHEDDFVAHADSVLTADTLNQISVVGEHWSSRYQNAVEAPRISLPGDFISGSAQADSFATEYNFRFSDVVTWSHGRNLVKWGVSIPHIGRRAYDDNTNALGTYTFAPTLAVDGVTVLQTAFQNYAAGLPSGFSLSTGDTHFIYHQQEMGAFIQDQIKIGGRLAITPGIRYDWQNFLSGRRLGFSPRVSFAWVLSQPSKTVVRGGGGIYYDRFGGGPLLDLARYSNARRRSIVLSLDPATLPSSGCVPITNCMALAAQPPNLVQLEPDAKIPYQIHYGLSIERQLGERATGTVSVYSMRGIDMFRSVDINAPTPQSGYTVRPDADYGRIRQMQAAGLYTGNGLDFSYRGMWNKYFTGFGRYTWAHYESNTGGINWFPQNQYDPDDEWSNSGYDRRQRMGMYAIFQQKKLLNLASGIFANTGSPWTELTGADPYGDDLFNARPDGVGRNSHTGPGYVDLDVRWGHDFAITANKADEAPHLGFSASAFNVINHVNGQGINTVDTSPSYSQITSVAPPRRIQLAMRFEF
;
A
#
# COMPACT_ATOMS: atom_id res chain seq x y z
N MET A 1 34.16 16.44 -5.79
CA MET A 1 34.14 17.91 -5.96
C MET A 1 34.62 18.28 -7.35
N ARG A 2 33.83 18.88 -8.18
CA ARG A 2 33.90 19.28 -9.61
C ARG A 2 33.03 18.39 -10.48
N TRP A 3 31.71 18.73 -10.53
CA TRP A 3 30.77 18.44 -11.64
C TRP A 3 29.36 18.93 -11.31
N PHE A 4 29.24 20.06 -10.53
CA PHE A 4 27.94 20.70 -10.19
C PHE A 4 27.81 22.14 -10.73
N ALA A 5 28.48 22.48 -11.83
CA ALA A 5 28.53 23.84 -12.36
C ALA A 5 27.98 23.97 -13.79
N LEU A 6 26.99 23.14 -14.20
CA LEU A 6 26.49 23.24 -15.61
C LEU A 6 24.97 23.18 -15.77
N VAL A 7 24.16 23.45 -14.75
CA VAL A 7 22.69 23.49 -14.87
C VAL A 7 22.09 24.86 -14.53
N PHE A 8 22.87 25.86 -14.12
CA PHE A 8 22.35 27.16 -13.68
C PHE A 8 22.51 28.31 -14.68
N LEU A 9 22.68 28.03 -16.00
CA LEU A 9 22.97 29.08 -17.01
C LEU A 9 22.00 29.03 -18.20
N LEU A 10 20.65 28.98 -17.95
CA LEU A 10 19.63 29.08 -19.01
C LEU A 10 18.44 29.97 -18.64
N PHE A 11 18.62 31.00 -17.80
CA PHE A 11 17.60 32.05 -17.61
C PHE A 11 18.25 33.43 -17.63
N LEU A 12 18.63 33.89 -18.86
CA LEU A 12 18.80 35.30 -19.12
C LEU A 12 17.88 35.67 -20.30
N PRO A 13 17.10 36.72 -20.20
CA PRO A 13 16.16 37.11 -21.25
C PRO A 13 16.91 37.71 -22.44
N ALA A 14 16.84 37.07 -23.60
CA ALA A 14 17.27 37.64 -24.87
C ALA A 14 16.29 38.73 -25.29
N ARG A 15 16.73 39.99 -25.28
CA ARG A 15 16.07 41.07 -25.97
C ARG A 15 16.22 40.85 -27.48
N ALA A 16 15.11 40.57 -28.16
CA ALA A 16 15.07 40.49 -29.59
C ALA A 16 14.98 41.89 -30.22
N LEU A 17 15.87 42.13 -31.13
CA LEU A 17 15.80 43.26 -32.08
C LEU A 17 14.66 43.02 -33.09
N GLY A 18 13.81 44.01 -33.28
CA GLY A 18 12.64 43.94 -34.10
C GLY A 18 12.94 43.81 -35.60
N GLY A 19 12.18 42.92 -36.24
CA GLY A 19 11.98 42.88 -37.67
C GLY A 19 10.50 42.67 -37.94
N ASN A 20 9.79 43.67 -38.44
CA ASN A 20 8.40 43.60 -38.83
C ASN A 20 8.23 42.65 -40.03
N VAL A 21 7.64 41.49 -39.82
CA VAL A 21 7.02 40.67 -40.86
C VAL A 21 5.50 40.73 -40.59
N PRO A 22 4.64 41.04 -41.53
CA PRO A 22 3.21 41.08 -41.33
C PRO A 22 2.69 39.65 -41.14
N VAL A 23 2.32 39.32 -39.88
CA VAL A 23 1.61 38.08 -39.54
C VAL A 23 0.15 38.25 -39.91
N ALA A 24 -0.35 37.39 -40.77
CA ALA A 24 -1.78 37.26 -41.05
C ALA A 24 -2.52 36.96 -39.71
N PRO A 25 -3.73 37.51 -39.48
CA PRO A 25 -4.42 37.36 -38.23
C PRO A 25 -4.78 35.88 -38.00
N THR A 26 -4.12 35.24 -37.07
CA THR A 26 -4.48 33.90 -36.54
C THR A 26 -5.83 34.06 -35.85
N SER A 27 -6.87 33.54 -36.48
CA SER A 27 -8.20 33.47 -35.85
C SER A 27 -8.11 32.65 -34.55
N LEU A 28 -8.29 33.32 -33.44
CA LEU A 28 -8.37 32.66 -32.13
C LEU A 28 -9.53 31.64 -32.15
N ARG A 29 -9.23 30.36 -31.96
CA ARG A 29 -10.24 29.30 -31.91
C ARG A 29 -11.09 29.50 -30.65
N PRO A 30 -12.41 29.38 -30.74
CA PRO A 30 -13.27 29.41 -29.57
C PRO A 30 -12.98 28.25 -28.62
N VAL A 31 -12.95 28.52 -27.32
CA VAL A 31 -12.60 27.53 -26.28
C VAL A 31 -13.75 27.45 -25.31
N LEU A 32 -14.25 26.24 -25.07
CA LEU A 32 -15.17 25.92 -23.98
C LEU A 32 -14.35 25.40 -22.79
N ARG A 33 -14.60 25.96 -21.63
CA ARG A 33 -14.04 25.51 -20.35
C ARG A 33 -15.17 25.12 -19.41
N GLY A 34 -14.91 24.20 -18.50
CA GLY A 34 -15.91 23.78 -17.54
C GLY A 34 -15.37 22.85 -16.48
N SER A 35 -16.27 22.40 -15.63
CA SER A 35 -16.00 21.32 -14.67
C SER A 35 -17.06 20.23 -14.78
N VAL A 36 -16.65 18.99 -14.59
CA VAL A 36 -17.53 17.84 -14.53
C VAL A 36 -17.68 17.44 -13.08
N VAL A 37 -18.90 17.38 -12.61
CA VAL A 37 -19.25 17.04 -11.24
C VAL A 37 -20.42 16.06 -11.23
N ASP A 38 -20.59 15.36 -10.13
CA ASP A 38 -21.78 14.56 -9.88
C ASP A 38 -22.94 15.43 -9.31
N PRO A 39 -24.13 14.88 -9.06
CA PRO A 39 -25.25 15.61 -8.46
C PRO A 39 -24.96 16.18 -7.08
N THR A 40 -23.97 15.65 -6.36
CA THR A 40 -23.54 16.19 -5.05
C THR A 40 -22.54 17.33 -5.17
N GLY A 41 -21.99 17.51 -6.37
CA GLY A 41 -20.96 18.48 -6.66
C GLY A 41 -19.55 17.93 -6.47
N ALA A 42 -19.39 16.64 -6.14
CA ALA A 42 -18.09 16.02 -6.15
C ALA A 42 -17.54 16.01 -7.59
N ILE A 43 -16.26 16.33 -7.74
CA ILE A 43 -15.60 16.40 -9.04
C ILE A 43 -15.51 15.01 -9.66
N ILE A 44 -15.69 14.92 -10.96
CA ILE A 44 -15.55 13.68 -11.73
C ILE A 44 -14.33 13.83 -12.64
N PRO A 45 -13.17 13.29 -12.24
CA PRO A 45 -12.00 13.28 -13.09
C PRO A 45 -12.10 12.21 -14.18
N GLY A 46 -11.42 12.47 -15.31
CA GLY A 46 -11.36 11.54 -16.43
C GLY A 46 -12.70 11.31 -17.12
N ALA A 47 -13.67 12.24 -17.00
CA ALA A 47 -14.88 12.20 -17.82
C ALA A 47 -14.56 12.59 -19.25
N ASP A 48 -15.10 11.86 -20.23
CA ASP A 48 -14.91 12.13 -21.65
C ASP A 48 -15.78 13.30 -22.08
N ILE A 49 -15.16 14.33 -22.62
CA ILE A 49 -15.79 15.53 -23.14
C ILE A 49 -15.67 15.54 -24.67
N THR A 50 -16.79 15.45 -25.38
CA THR A 50 -16.82 15.41 -26.84
C THR A 50 -17.68 16.56 -27.38
N LEU A 51 -17.18 17.29 -28.35
CA LEU A 51 -17.91 18.33 -29.03
C LEU A 51 -18.32 17.84 -30.41
N LEU A 52 -19.63 17.83 -30.68
CA LEU A 52 -20.21 17.41 -31.96
C LEU A 52 -20.70 18.64 -32.73
N ASP A 53 -20.55 18.64 -34.04
CA ASP A 53 -21.19 19.63 -34.91
C ASP A 53 -22.67 19.32 -35.21
N ALA A 54 -23.31 20.17 -36.02
CA ALA A 54 -24.72 20.00 -36.33
C ALA A 54 -25.05 18.71 -37.14
N SER A 55 -24.04 18.06 -37.72
CA SER A 55 -24.16 16.79 -38.41
C SER A 55 -23.97 15.58 -37.49
N GLY A 56 -23.59 15.79 -36.20
CA GLY A 56 -23.24 14.75 -35.25
C GLY A 56 -21.80 14.25 -35.37
N ALA A 57 -20.97 14.90 -36.21
CA ALA A 57 -19.55 14.55 -36.34
C ALA A 57 -18.73 15.14 -35.18
N VAL A 58 -17.78 14.36 -34.67
CA VAL A 58 -16.85 14.78 -33.60
C VAL A 58 -15.88 15.84 -34.17
N VAL A 59 -15.90 17.04 -33.64
CA VAL A 59 -15.01 18.13 -34.03
C VAL A 59 -13.88 18.41 -33.04
N ALA A 60 -14.05 18.03 -31.79
CA ALA A 60 -13.03 18.09 -30.75
C ALA A 60 -13.40 17.16 -29.61
N SER A 61 -12.37 16.69 -28.88
CA SER A 61 -12.53 15.92 -27.66
C SER A 61 -11.47 16.31 -26.64
N SER A 62 -11.78 16.05 -25.36
CA SER A 62 -10.92 16.29 -24.20
C SER A 62 -11.38 15.37 -23.09
N SER A 63 -10.65 15.28 -21.98
CA SER A 63 -11.13 14.63 -20.74
C SER A 63 -11.05 15.61 -19.58
N SER A 64 -11.86 15.40 -18.54
CA SER A 64 -11.75 16.16 -17.31
C SER A 64 -10.46 15.77 -16.56
N ALA A 65 -9.74 16.77 -16.08
CA ALA A 65 -8.53 16.59 -15.28
C ALA A 65 -8.85 16.03 -13.88
N GLY A 66 -7.82 15.74 -13.10
CA GLY A 66 -7.97 15.20 -11.73
C GLY A 66 -8.82 16.07 -10.78
N ASP A 67 -9.00 17.34 -11.12
CA ASP A 67 -9.86 18.32 -10.45
C ASP A 67 -11.25 18.48 -11.10
N GLY A 68 -11.62 17.57 -11.99
CA GLY A 68 -12.86 17.64 -12.76
C GLY A 68 -12.93 18.74 -13.80
N SER A 69 -11.92 19.63 -13.93
CA SER A 69 -11.91 20.69 -14.93
C SER A 69 -11.68 20.14 -16.34
N PHE A 70 -12.27 20.79 -17.34
CA PHE A 70 -12.00 20.45 -18.74
C PHE A 70 -11.89 21.69 -19.62
N GLN A 71 -11.18 21.53 -20.74
CA GLN A 71 -11.08 22.52 -21.79
C GLN A 71 -11.14 21.83 -23.16
N VAL A 72 -12.05 22.30 -24.04
CA VAL A 72 -12.18 21.80 -25.40
C VAL A 72 -12.25 22.98 -26.38
N SER A 73 -11.53 22.91 -27.54
CA SER A 73 -11.44 23.98 -28.52
C SER A 73 -12.20 23.62 -29.80
N ALA A 74 -13.16 24.45 -30.19
CA ALA A 74 -13.86 24.26 -31.45
C ALA A 74 -13.06 24.83 -32.66
N PRO A 75 -13.20 24.24 -33.84
CA PRO A 75 -12.51 24.74 -35.06
C PRO A 75 -12.96 26.15 -35.50
N ARG A 76 -14.20 26.54 -35.19
CA ARG A 76 -14.80 27.86 -35.53
C ARG A 76 -15.92 28.19 -34.56
N ALA A 77 -16.37 29.43 -34.54
CA ALA A 77 -17.55 29.84 -33.79
C ALA A 77 -18.82 29.17 -34.36
N GLY A 78 -19.73 28.78 -33.49
CA GLY A 78 -20.96 28.08 -33.90
C GLY A 78 -21.68 27.42 -32.71
N VAL A 79 -22.78 26.73 -33.04
CA VAL A 79 -23.53 25.90 -32.07
C VAL A 79 -23.02 24.46 -32.17
N TYR A 80 -22.71 23.88 -31.05
CA TYR A 80 -22.19 22.52 -30.89
C TYR A 80 -22.98 21.76 -29.86
N THR A 81 -22.97 20.43 -29.94
CA THR A 81 -23.48 19.57 -28.87
C THR A 81 -22.30 19.08 -28.04
N LEU A 82 -22.28 19.48 -26.78
CA LEU A 82 -21.33 19.00 -25.79
C LEU A 82 -21.85 17.67 -25.22
N VAL A 83 -21.10 16.60 -25.40
CA VAL A 83 -21.39 15.29 -24.82
C VAL A 83 -20.36 15.02 -23.75
N VAL A 84 -20.79 14.72 -22.53
CA VAL A 84 -19.92 14.34 -21.42
C VAL A 84 -20.34 12.98 -20.91
N ALA A 85 -19.37 12.05 -20.86
CA ALA A 85 -19.57 10.67 -20.48
C ALA A 85 -18.50 10.23 -19.48
N LYS A 86 -18.86 9.39 -18.53
CA LYS A 86 -17.95 8.71 -17.62
C LYS A 86 -18.54 7.36 -17.27
N ALA A 87 -17.70 6.33 -17.19
CA ALA A 87 -18.15 4.99 -16.71
C ALA A 87 -18.75 5.12 -15.31
N GLY A 88 -19.91 4.53 -15.07
CA GLY A 88 -20.67 4.66 -13.83
C GLY A 88 -21.58 5.90 -13.76
N PHE A 89 -21.58 6.75 -14.78
CA PHE A 89 -22.46 7.93 -14.87
C PHE A 89 -23.29 7.94 -16.15
N LYS A 90 -24.47 8.57 -16.10
CA LYS A 90 -25.31 8.79 -17.26
C LYS A 90 -24.69 9.83 -18.17
N THR A 91 -24.55 9.52 -19.46
CA THR A 91 -24.06 10.49 -20.45
C THR A 91 -24.99 11.69 -20.53
N VAL A 92 -24.41 12.89 -20.43
CA VAL A 92 -25.12 14.17 -20.55
C VAL A 92 -24.80 14.83 -21.88
N GLN A 93 -25.82 15.36 -22.55
CA GLN A 93 -25.69 16.11 -23.80
C GLN A 93 -26.32 17.48 -23.67
N ASN A 94 -25.55 18.53 -23.92
CA ASN A 94 -25.98 19.92 -23.83
C ASN A 94 -25.61 20.68 -25.11
N GLN A 95 -26.50 21.54 -25.60
CA GLN A 95 -26.15 22.47 -26.67
C GLN A 95 -25.34 23.66 -26.12
N VAL A 96 -24.21 23.97 -26.74
CA VAL A 96 -23.32 25.06 -26.35
C VAL A 96 -23.06 25.97 -27.56
N THR A 97 -23.15 27.27 -27.37
CA THR A 97 -22.82 28.27 -28.44
C THR A 97 -21.46 28.86 -28.12
N LEU A 98 -20.51 28.69 -29.05
CA LEU A 98 -19.15 29.22 -28.92
C LEU A 98 -18.99 30.40 -29.88
N SER A 99 -18.60 31.58 -29.34
CA SER A 99 -18.39 32.82 -30.11
C SER A 99 -16.89 33.10 -30.27
N SER A 100 -16.52 33.79 -31.37
CA SER A 100 -15.16 34.32 -31.54
C SER A 100 -14.93 35.55 -30.68
N ALA A 101 -13.76 35.69 -30.07
CA ALA A 101 -13.41 36.69 -29.05
C ALA A 101 -13.46 38.17 -29.45
N ASN A 102 -14.08 38.56 -30.59
CA ASN A 102 -14.02 39.93 -31.15
C ASN A 102 -15.36 40.61 -31.39
N THR A 103 -16.45 40.28 -30.75
CA THR A 103 -17.69 41.08 -30.87
C THR A 103 -18.22 41.43 -29.48
N ALA A 104 -18.03 42.70 -29.10
CA ALA A 104 -18.72 43.30 -27.98
C ALA A 104 -20.24 43.34 -28.29
N PRO A 105 -21.14 42.94 -27.34
CA PRO A 105 -22.59 42.97 -27.60
C PRO A 105 -23.12 44.38 -27.52
N SER A 106 -23.74 44.87 -28.63
CA SER A 106 -24.65 45.98 -28.57
C SER A 106 -26.06 45.44 -28.41
N SER A 107 -26.73 45.93 -27.34
CA SER A 107 -28.15 45.83 -26.97
C SER A 107 -28.68 44.52 -26.41
N ALA A 108 -29.33 44.70 -25.26
CA ALA A 108 -29.98 43.74 -24.39
C ALA A 108 -31.12 42.95 -25.03
N SER A 109 -30.98 41.63 -25.06
CA SER A 109 -32.09 40.70 -24.90
C SER A 109 -31.51 39.31 -24.61
N ALA A 110 -31.81 38.78 -23.46
CA ALA A 110 -31.65 37.46 -22.87
C ALA A 110 -31.18 36.33 -23.83
N ALA A 111 -29.85 36.19 -23.99
CA ALA A 111 -29.17 34.90 -24.17
C ALA A 111 -27.76 35.12 -23.63
N GLN A 112 -27.39 34.40 -22.58
CA GLN A 112 -26.10 34.50 -21.93
C GLN A 112 -24.98 34.15 -22.92
N VAL A 113 -24.35 35.16 -23.51
CA VAL A 113 -23.07 35.03 -24.17
C VAL A 113 -22.00 35.04 -23.10
N LEU A 114 -21.55 33.89 -22.79
CA LEU A 114 -20.50 33.68 -21.81
C LEU A 114 -19.31 33.02 -22.51
N ASN A 115 -18.12 33.48 -22.21
CA ASN A 115 -17.02 32.58 -22.00
C ASN A 115 -17.53 31.64 -20.90
N SER A 116 -18.33 30.64 -21.26
CA SER A 116 -19.12 29.85 -20.38
C SER A 116 -18.25 28.82 -19.71
N VAL A 117 -18.01 29.01 -18.43
CA VAL A 117 -17.62 27.91 -17.56
C VAL A 117 -18.85 27.00 -17.48
N ALA A 118 -18.87 25.93 -18.28
CA ALA A 118 -19.94 24.95 -18.26
C ALA A 118 -19.72 24.01 -17.09
N ARG A 119 -20.56 24.11 -16.05
CA ARG A 119 -20.65 23.06 -15.06
C ARG A 119 -21.54 21.95 -15.62
N VAL A 120 -20.97 20.77 -15.84
CA VAL A 120 -21.70 19.59 -16.31
C VAL A 120 -21.90 18.66 -15.12
N VAL A 121 -23.17 18.43 -14.75
CA VAL A 121 -23.50 17.46 -13.71
C VAL A 121 -23.81 16.14 -14.40
N LEU A 122 -23.05 15.08 -14.06
CA LEU A 122 -23.26 13.73 -14.52
C LEU A 122 -24.04 12.96 -13.44
N PRO A 123 -25.32 12.61 -13.68
CA PRO A 123 -26.04 11.68 -12.80
C PRO A 123 -25.37 10.31 -12.83
N VAL A 124 -25.37 9.59 -11.71
CA VAL A 124 -24.89 8.19 -11.66
C VAL A 124 -25.73 7.36 -12.62
N ALA A 125 -25.11 6.50 -13.41
CA ALA A 125 -25.85 5.58 -14.28
C ALA A 125 -26.52 4.51 -13.42
N SER A 126 -27.80 4.24 -13.71
CA SER A 126 -28.43 3.02 -13.21
C SER A 126 -27.75 1.81 -13.82
N THR A 127 -27.53 0.79 -13.02
CA THR A 127 -26.81 -0.44 -13.37
C THR A 127 -27.43 -1.20 -14.54
N ALA A 128 -27.04 -0.86 -15.75
CA ALA A 128 -27.16 -1.78 -16.86
C ALA A 128 -25.86 -2.58 -16.93
N THR A 129 -25.95 -3.88 -16.74
CA THR A 129 -24.90 -4.89 -16.83
C THR A 129 -24.16 -4.88 -18.17
N ASN A 130 -23.31 -3.90 -18.38
CA ASN A 130 -22.28 -3.92 -19.41
C ASN A 130 -20.98 -3.45 -18.74
N VAL A 131 -20.23 -4.40 -18.20
CA VAL A 131 -18.82 -4.18 -17.90
C VAL A 131 -18.13 -3.90 -19.24
N VAL A 132 -18.07 -2.64 -19.58
CA VAL A 132 -17.22 -2.13 -20.63
C VAL A 132 -16.01 -1.57 -19.91
N VAL A 133 -14.97 -2.38 -19.78
CA VAL A 133 -13.62 -1.80 -19.67
C VAL A 133 -13.43 -1.06 -20.99
N SER A 134 -13.85 0.20 -21.03
CA SER A 134 -13.65 1.03 -22.21
C SER A 134 -12.14 1.23 -22.35
N ALA A 135 -11.57 0.55 -23.32
CA ALA A 135 -10.35 1.05 -23.94
C ALA A 135 -10.69 2.47 -24.38
N GLN A 136 -10.20 3.44 -23.62
CA GLN A 136 -10.58 4.84 -23.69
C GLN A 136 -10.39 5.37 -25.10
N SER A 137 -11.46 5.56 -25.84
CA SER A 137 -11.40 5.99 -27.22
C SER A 137 -11.03 7.48 -27.36
N ASN A 138 -11.03 8.26 -26.25
CA ASN A 138 -10.80 9.71 -26.25
C ASN A 138 -9.94 10.23 -25.09
N GLN A 139 -8.94 9.45 -24.62
CA GLN A 139 -7.96 9.94 -23.64
C GLN A 139 -7.18 11.14 -24.17
N ASP A 140 -6.93 12.13 -23.31
CA ASP A 140 -5.89 13.13 -23.55
C ASP A 140 -4.53 12.41 -23.53
N LEU A 141 -4.05 12.02 -24.70
CA LEU A 141 -2.78 11.29 -24.87
C LEU A 141 -1.58 12.05 -24.28
N THR A 142 -1.74 13.32 -23.95
CA THR A 142 -0.73 14.15 -23.29
C THR A 142 -0.92 14.24 -21.78
N ALA A 143 -1.89 13.55 -21.19
CA ALA A 143 -2.05 13.51 -19.74
C ALA A 143 -0.80 12.88 -19.10
N THR A 144 -0.16 13.58 -18.15
CA THR A 144 1.03 13.10 -17.44
C THR A 144 0.68 12.39 -16.15
N ASP A 145 -0.56 12.52 -15.69
CA ASP A 145 -1.16 11.81 -14.56
C ASP A 145 -1.48 10.34 -14.87
N GLU A 146 -1.59 9.97 -16.15
CA GLU A 146 -1.62 8.59 -16.57
C GLU A 146 -0.20 8.06 -16.82
N ASN A 147 0.10 6.89 -16.29
CA ASN A 147 1.40 6.23 -16.43
C ASN A 147 1.21 4.78 -16.85
N ARG A 148 2.32 4.14 -17.24
CA ARG A 148 2.45 2.72 -17.59
C ARG A 148 1.78 1.77 -16.58
N ASP A 149 1.89 2.10 -15.28
CA ASP A 149 1.43 1.29 -14.15
C ASP A 149 0.05 1.72 -13.64
N SER A 150 -0.53 2.76 -14.25
CA SER A 150 -1.86 3.23 -13.88
C SER A 150 -2.93 2.25 -14.32
N SER A 151 -3.76 1.85 -13.38
CA SER A 151 -4.94 1.03 -13.64
C SER A 151 -6.12 1.60 -12.89
N VAL A 152 -7.28 1.55 -13.51
CA VAL A 152 -8.53 2.03 -12.92
C VAL A 152 -9.55 0.90 -13.03
N MET A 153 -10.15 0.54 -11.90
CA MET A 153 -11.19 -0.48 -11.81
C MET A 153 -12.46 0.14 -11.28
N SER A 154 -13.52 0.01 -12.04
CA SER A 154 -14.84 0.45 -11.64
C SER A 154 -15.47 -0.50 -10.60
N SER A 155 -16.52 -0.02 -9.91
CA SER A 155 -17.32 -0.87 -9.01
C SER A 155 -17.80 -2.15 -9.69
N ASP A 156 -18.16 -2.10 -10.98
CA ASP A 156 -18.65 -3.27 -11.71
C ASP A 156 -17.50 -4.26 -12.02
N ASP A 157 -16.30 -3.75 -12.33
CA ASP A 157 -15.12 -4.60 -12.47
C ASP A 157 -14.80 -5.30 -11.15
N LEU A 158 -14.79 -4.55 -10.04
CA LEU A 158 -14.50 -5.07 -8.71
C LEU A 158 -15.51 -6.14 -8.26
N LYS A 159 -16.81 -5.92 -8.55
CA LYS A 159 -17.88 -6.91 -8.28
C LYS A 159 -17.71 -8.19 -9.08
N ALA A 160 -17.13 -8.13 -10.27
CA ALA A 160 -16.96 -9.27 -11.15
C ALA A 160 -15.72 -10.11 -10.81
N LEU A 161 -14.68 -9.52 -10.24
CA LEU A 161 -13.40 -10.18 -9.99
C LEU A 161 -13.44 -11.14 -8.79
N PRO A 162 -12.61 -12.21 -8.78
CA PRO A 162 -12.41 -13.09 -7.63
C PRO A 162 -11.47 -12.42 -6.63
N ILE A 163 -11.97 -11.46 -5.88
CA ILE A 163 -11.19 -10.77 -4.83
C ILE A 163 -11.51 -11.42 -3.49
N PHE A 164 -10.47 -11.93 -2.82
CA PHE A 164 -10.60 -12.59 -1.55
C PHE A 164 -11.08 -11.59 -0.49
N ASP A 165 -12.17 -11.91 0.20
CA ASP A 165 -12.81 -11.08 1.24
C ASP A 165 -13.17 -9.64 0.82
N ASN A 166 -13.21 -9.35 -0.48
CA ASN A 166 -13.33 -8.00 -1.02
C ASN A 166 -12.21 -7.02 -0.58
N ASP A 167 -11.07 -7.56 -0.18
CA ASP A 167 -9.91 -6.74 0.16
C ASP A 167 -9.23 -6.22 -1.13
N PHE A 168 -9.71 -5.07 -1.60
CA PHE A 168 -9.20 -4.43 -2.80
C PHE A 168 -7.77 -3.94 -2.63
N VAL A 169 -7.37 -3.54 -1.43
CA VAL A 169 -6.02 -3.02 -1.17
C VAL A 169 -5.00 -4.15 -1.32
N SER A 170 -5.22 -5.29 -0.69
CA SER A 170 -4.33 -6.45 -0.82
C SER A 170 -4.32 -7.02 -2.24
N ALA A 171 -5.49 -7.15 -2.89
CA ALA A 171 -5.59 -7.65 -4.25
C ALA A 171 -4.83 -6.74 -5.24
N MET A 172 -4.97 -5.43 -5.10
CA MET A 172 -4.30 -4.45 -5.95
C MET A 172 -2.83 -4.27 -5.57
N GLY A 173 -2.47 -4.48 -4.31
CA GLY A 173 -1.10 -4.49 -3.81
C GLY A 173 -0.19 -5.44 -4.59
N SER A 174 -0.73 -6.56 -5.11
CA SER A 174 0.01 -7.52 -5.93
C SER A 174 0.53 -6.93 -7.26
N PHE A 175 -0.05 -5.83 -7.73
CA PHE A 175 0.39 -5.08 -8.92
C PHE A 175 1.36 -3.93 -8.59
N LEU A 176 1.69 -3.74 -7.30
CA LEU A 176 2.57 -2.68 -6.84
C LEU A 176 3.97 -3.23 -6.53
N ASP A 177 4.93 -2.32 -6.43
CA ASP A 177 6.30 -2.60 -6.01
C ASP A 177 6.61 -1.93 -4.66
N SER A 178 5.61 -1.75 -3.82
CA SER A 178 5.70 -1.05 -2.53
C SER A 178 6.67 -1.68 -1.54
N ASP A 179 6.82 -3.01 -1.60
CA ASP A 179 7.67 -3.76 -0.66
C ASP A 179 9.17 -3.51 -0.87
N VAL A 180 9.52 -2.91 -2.00
CA VAL A 180 10.92 -2.85 -2.44
C VAL A 180 11.65 -1.66 -1.86
N ALA A 181 10.96 -0.63 -1.44
CA ALA A 181 11.57 0.68 -1.48
C ALA A 181 11.51 1.51 -0.21
N ALA A 182 10.59 1.28 0.72
CA ALA A 182 10.44 2.22 1.84
C ALA A 182 9.87 1.56 3.10
N THR A 183 10.10 2.21 4.25
CA THR A 183 9.56 1.81 5.55
C THR A 183 8.03 2.04 5.67
N GLY A 184 7.41 2.70 4.68
CA GLY A 184 6.02 3.16 4.74
C GLY A 184 4.97 2.30 4.04
N GLY A 185 5.35 1.23 3.34
CA GLY A 185 4.38 0.37 2.64
C GLY A 185 3.66 1.04 1.45
N THR A 186 2.44 0.57 1.14
CA THR A 186 1.59 1.15 0.10
C THR A 186 0.95 2.45 0.57
N GLY A 187 1.11 3.52 -0.20
CA GLY A 187 0.38 4.77 0.03
C GLY A 187 -1.10 4.58 -0.29
N LEU A 188 -1.98 4.82 0.67
CA LEU A 188 -3.43 4.74 0.51
C LEU A 188 -4.03 6.14 0.53
N LEU A 189 -4.86 6.42 -0.46
CA LEU A 189 -5.68 7.62 -0.54
C LEU A 189 -7.15 7.22 -0.61
N VAL A 190 -8.00 7.94 0.10
CA VAL A 190 -9.46 7.79 0.01
C VAL A 190 -10.05 9.15 -0.31
N ASP A 191 -10.69 9.26 -1.46
CA ASP A 191 -11.21 10.53 -2.01
C ASP A 191 -10.15 11.65 -2.02
N GLY A 192 -8.89 11.28 -2.34
CA GLY A 192 -7.76 12.22 -2.39
C GLY A 192 -7.13 12.59 -1.04
N VAL A 193 -7.62 12.00 0.07
CA VAL A 193 -7.09 12.19 1.42
C VAL A 193 -6.22 10.99 1.81
N GLU A 194 -5.03 11.25 2.33
CA GLU A 194 -4.14 10.19 2.82
C GLU A 194 -4.80 9.44 3.99
N ALA A 195 -4.81 8.12 3.96
CA ALA A 195 -5.48 7.26 4.93
C ALA A 195 -4.59 6.09 5.35
N ASN A 196 -4.77 5.57 6.56
CA ASN A 196 -4.09 4.36 7.04
C ASN A 196 -4.86 3.10 6.65
N ARG A 197 -6.18 3.20 6.49
CA ARG A 197 -7.10 2.14 6.07
C ARG A 197 -8.19 2.68 5.16
N VAL A 198 -9.01 1.79 4.60
CA VAL A 198 -10.22 2.17 3.86
C VAL A 198 -11.36 2.35 4.85
N PRO A 199 -11.84 3.58 5.12
CA PRO A 199 -12.82 3.86 6.17
C PRO A 199 -14.27 3.61 5.72
N VAL A 200 -14.48 2.76 4.73
CA VAL A 200 -15.81 2.39 4.19
C VAL A 200 -15.81 0.93 3.75
N SER A 201 -16.95 0.28 3.76
CA SER A 201 -17.07 -1.08 3.22
C SER A 201 -16.80 -1.14 1.71
N ALA A 202 -16.41 -2.30 1.20
CA ALA A 202 -16.16 -2.52 -0.22
C ALA A 202 -17.37 -2.17 -1.10
N SER A 203 -18.59 -2.37 -0.61
CA SER A 203 -19.83 -2.00 -1.31
C SER A 203 -20.02 -0.49 -1.50
N ALA A 204 -19.33 0.34 -0.69
CA ALA A 204 -19.35 1.79 -0.81
C ALA A 204 -18.26 2.34 -1.75
N VAL A 205 -17.39 1.47 -2.29
CA VAL A 205 -16.34 1.86 -3.24
C VAL A 205 -16.93 1.98 -4.64
N GLN A 206 -16.62 3.07 -5.32
CA GLN A 206 -16.99 3.31 -6.71
C GLN A 206 -15.88 2.92 -7.67
N GLU A 207 -14.63 3.23 -7.32
CA GLU A 207 -13.49 3.05 -8.20
C GLU A 207 -12.21 2.88 -7.38
N VAL A 208 -11.34 1.99 -7.85
CA VAL A 208 -9.98 1.83 -7.32
C VAL A 208 -8.99 2.20 -8.39
N ARG A 209 -8.07 3.10 -8.07
CA ARG A 209 -7.00 3.57 -8.95
C ARG A 209 -5.65 3.14 -8.39
N ILE A 210 -4.79 2.67 -9.27
CA ILE A 210 -3.44 2.25 -8.92
C ILE A 210 -2.44 3.15 -9.63
N ASN A 211 -1.46 3.65 -8.89
CA ASN A 211 -0.32 4.41 -9.41
C ASN A 211 -0.68 5.57 -10.36
N GLN A 212 -1.73 6.34 -10.03
CA GLN A 212 -2.03 7.57 -10.74
C GLN A 212 -0.96 8.62 -10.43
N ASP A 213 -0.47 9.31 -11.48
CA ASP A 213 0.52 10.39 -11.38
C ASP A 213 1.77 10.07 -10.51
N PRO A 214 2.54 9.00 -10.83
CA PRO A 214 3.57 8.47 -9.95
C PRO A 214 4.76 9.43 -9.72
N TYR A 215 4.92 10.46 -10.54
CA TYR A 215 5.96 11.47 -10.42
C TYR A 215 5.43 12.81 -9.93
N SER A 216 4.19 12.88 -9.47
CA SER A 216 3.60 14.10 -8.93
C SER A 216 4.32 14.56 -7.65
N ALA A 217 4.55 15.87 -7.56
CA ALA A 217 5.06 16.46 -6.33
C ALA A 217 4.00 16.52 -5.22
N ARG A 218 2.70 16.34 -5.55
CA ARG A 218 1.61 16.29 -4.58
C ARG A 218 1.80 15.16 -3.56
N TYR A 219 2.23 13.99 -4.05
CA TYR A 219 2.27 12.79 -3.24
C TYR A 219 3.64 12.58 -2.60
N TYR A 220 3.64 12.12 -1.37
CA TYR A 220 4.86 11.81 -0.62
C TYR A 220 5.52 10.54 -1.18
N TYR A 221 4.74 9.47 -1.35
CA TYR A 221 5.25 8.17 -1.75
C TYR A 221 5.76 8.14 -3.20
N PRO A 222 6.81 7.32 -3.47
CA PRO A 222 7.15 6.99 -4.85
C PRO A 222 5.97 6.26 -5.49
N GLY A 223 5.63 6.64 -6.72
CA GLY A 223 4.40 6.28 -7.40
C GLY A 223 4.17 4.80 -7.73
N ARG A 224 5.07 3.90 -7.34
CA ARG A 224 4.90 2.45 -7.56
C ARG A 224 4.22 1.74 -6.37
N GLY A 225 3.74 2.46 -5.41
CA GLY A 225 3.11 1.95 -4.22
C GLY A 225 1.88 2.74 -3.79
N GLN A 226 1.09 3.29 -4.74
CA GLN A 226 -0.07 4.11 -4.42
C GLN A 226 -1.38 3.46 -4.89
N ILE A 227 -2.36 3.41 -3.97
CA ILE A 227 -3.75 3.04 -4.25
C ILE A 227 -4.63 4.22 -3.86
N GLU A 228 -5.52 4.64 -4.74
CA GLU A 228 -6.55 5.61 -4.47
C GLU A 228 -7.93 4.95 -4.54
N ILE A 229 -8.68 5.01 -3.46
CA ILE A 229 -10.06 4.55 -3.37
C ILE A 229 -10.97 5.77 -3.57
N ILE A 230 -11.86 5.68 -4.55
CA ILE A 230 -12.93 6.65 -4.75
C ILE A 230 -14.23 6.03 -4.24
N THR A 231 -14.86 6.69 -3.28
CA THR A 231 -16.11 6.22 -2.69
C THR A 231 -17.30 6.61 -3.55
N LYS A 232 -18.42 5.89 -3.40
CA LYS A 232 -19.67 6.23 -4.07
C LYS A 232 -20.10 7.63 -3.65
N SER A 233 -20.45 8.43 -4.64
CA SER A 233 -21.05 9.74 -4.39
C SER A 233 -22.55 9.60 -4.17
N ALA A 234 -23.14 10.59 -3.53
CA ALA A 234 -24.58 10.59 -3.34
C ALA A 234 -25.32 10.75 -4.67
N ALA A 235 -26.34 9.94 -4.84
CA ALA A 235 -27.24 9.95 -5.99
C ALA A 235 -28.46 10.83 -5.73
N GLU A 236 -29.15 11.26 -6.80
CA GLU A 236 -30.45 11.92 -6.71
C GLU A 236 -31.56 10.97 -6.22
N GLN A 237 -31.30 9.67 -6.28
CA GLN A 237 -32.17 8.58 -5.84
C GLN A 237 -31.51 7.74 -4.76
N TYR A 238 -32.30 6.99 -4.00
CA TYR A 238 -31.76 6.07 -3.00
C TYR A 238 -31.24 4.82 -3.71
N HIS A 239 -29.99 4.48 -3.43
CA HIS A 239 -29.37 3.25 -3.86
C HIS A 239 -28.76 2.53 -2.67
N GLY A 240 -28.80 1.23 -2.69
CA GLY A 240 -28.22 0.42 -1.63
C GLY A 240 -27.78 -0.95 -2.13
N GLN A 241 -26.86 -1.53 -1.37
CA GLN A 241 -26.35 -2.85 -1.61
C GLN A 241 -26.18 -3.59 -0.27
N LEU A 242 -26.62 -4.82 -0.20
CA LEU A 242 -26.41 -5.73 0.91
C LEU A 242 -25.72 -6.99 0.38
N ASN A 243 -24.63 -7.39 1.00
CA ASN A 243 -23.84 -8.55 0.64
C ASN A 243 -23.74 -9.50 1.84
N PHE A 244 -23.78 -10.78 1.55
CA PHE A 244 -23.45 -11.84 2.49
C PHE A 244 -22.45 -12.79 1.84
N TYR A 245 -21.31 -13.01 2.49
CA TYR A 245 -20.29 -13.96 2.06
C TYR A 245 -20.16 -15.08 3.08
N PHE A 246 -20.00 -16.28 2.57
CA PHE A 246 -19.89 -17.48 3.39
C PHE A 246 -18.76 -18.39 2.88
N ARG A 247 -17.91 -18.82 3.80
CA ARG A 247 -16.94 -19.90 3.62
C ARG A 247 -17.08 -20.93 4.73
N ASP A 248 -16.79 -22.18 4.38
CA ASP A 248 -16.80 -23.28 5.34
C ASP A 248 -15.72 -24.30 4.97
N SER A 249 -15.06 -24.85 5.97
CA SER A 249 -14.04 -25.88 5.79
C SER A 249 -14.54 -27.08 4.99
N ALA A 250 -15.84 -27.42 5.05
CA ALA A 250 -16.42 -28.50 4.26
C ALA A 250 -16.19 -28.33 2.75
N LEU A 251 -16.12 -27.09 2.26
CA LEU A 251 -15.91 -26.73 0.85
C LEU A 251 -14.42 -26.54 0.50
N ASN A 252 -13.55 -26.45 1.49
CA ASN A 252 -12.14 -26.13 1.30
C ASN A 252 -11.29 -27.42 1.14
N ALA A 253 -10.08 -27.28 0.60
CA ALA A 253 -9.07 -28.33 0.68
C ALA A 253 -8.38 -28.33 2.05
N GLN A 254 -7.67 -29.40 2.38
CA GLN A 254 -6.86 -29.49 3.58
C GLN A 254 -5.52 -28.76 3.38
N ASN A 255 -5.06 -28.04 4.40
CA ASN A 255 -3.72 -27.46 4.44
C ASN A 255 -2.67 -28.59 4.45
N ALA A 256 -1.62 -28.45 3.63
CA ALA A 256 -0.62 -29.49 3.42
C ALA A 256 0.17 -29.86 4.70
N LEU A 257 0.28 -28.95 5.65
CA LEU A 257 0.99 -29.15 6.92
C LEU A 257 0.04 -29.54 8.08
N ALA A 258 -1.27 -29.47 7.88
CA ALA A 258 -2.22 -29.77 8.95
C ALA A 258 -2.38 -31.28 9.16
N PRO A 259 -2.42 -31.76 10.41
CA PRO A 259 -2.60 -33.18 10.72
C PRO A 259 -3.99 -33.71 10.33
N SER A 260 -4.96 -32.83 10.35
CA SER A 260 -6.33 -33.02 9.88
C SER A 260 -6.82 -31.75 9.23
N LYS A 261 -7.97 -31.80 8.55
CA LYS A 261 -8.54 -30.61 7.93
C LYS A 261 -8.86 -29.57 9.02
N PRO A 262 -8.22 -28.37 9.00
CA PRO A 262 -8.49 -27.32 9.97
C PRO A 262 -9.95 -26.87 9.87
N PHE A 263 -10.55 -26.52 11.01
CA PHE A 263 -11.85 -25.87 10.99
C PHE A 263 -11.72 -24.46 10.43
N GLU A 264 -12.64 -24.08 9.56
CA GLU A 264 -12.79 -22.71 9.08
C GLU A 264 -14.28 -22.48 8.81
N GLN A 265 -14.83 -21.43 9.42
CA GLN A 265 -16.11 -20.87 9.01
C GLN A 265 -16.00 -19.35 9.01
N ARG A 266 -16.30 -18.72 7.87
CA ARG A 266 -16.26 -17.26 7.74
C ARG A 266 -17.59 -16.74 7.23
N ARG A 267 -18.07 -15.70 7.86
CA ARG A 267 -19.30 -14.96 7.54
C ARG A 267 -18.97 -13.48 7.46
N ILE A 268 -19.31 -12.84 6.35
CA ILE A 268 -19.20 -11.40 6.18
C ILE A 268 -20.58 -10.85 5.84
N TYR A 269 -21.01 -9.88 6.63
CA TYR A 269 -22.22 -9.11 6.44
C TYR A 269 -21.81 -7.69 6.09
N GLU A 270 -22.12 -7.26 4.89
CA GLU A 270 -21.66 -5.99 4.35
C GLU A 270 -22.82 -5.26 3.69
N GLY A 271 -22.81 -3.91 3.81
CA GLY A 271 -23.80 -3.12 3.13
C GLY A 271 -23.43 -1.68 2.99
N SER A 272 -24.04 -1.03 2.00
CA SER A 272 -23.96 0.43 1.82
C SER A 272 -25.28 0.98 1.32
N ALA A 273 -25.56 2.23 1.69
CA ALA A 273 -26.71 3.00 1.22
C ALA A 273 -26.29 4.43 0.96
N THR A 274 -26.76 5.01 -0.14
CA THR A 274 -26.54 6.41 -0.52
C THR A 274 -27.83 7.03 -1.07
N GLY A 275 -28.00 8.33 -0.92
CA GLY A 275 -29.16 9.03 -1.44
C GLY A 275 -29.28 10.46 -0.93
N PRO A 276 -30.31 11.19 -1.37
CA PRO A 276 -30.58 12.53 -0.88
C PRO A 276 -31.02 12.54 0.60
N ILE A 277 -30.63 13.55 1.33
CA ILE A 277 -31.21 13.80 2.68
C ILE A 277 -32.65 14.30 2.48
N PRO A 278 -33.64 13.70 3.15
CA PRO A 278 -35.02 14.10 3.01
C PRO A 278 -35.22 15.63 3.16
N HIS A 279 -36.05 16.21 2.31
CA HIS A 279 -36.32 17.65 2.23
C HIS A 279 -35.15 18.55 1.81
N SER A 280 -34.04 17.99 1.33
CA SER A 280 -32.90 18.75 0.79
C SER A 280 -32.60 18.29 -0.65
N HIS A 281 -32.48 19.25 -1.56
CA HIS A 281 -32.02 18.99 -2.94
C HIS A 281 -30.51 19.15 -3.12
N SER A 282 -29.82 19.61 -2.08
CA SER A 282 -28.40 19.90 -2.11
C SER A 282 -27.58 19.10 -1.06
N SER A 283 -28.25 18.24 -0.31
CA SER A 283 -27.60 17.42 0.72
C SER A 283 -27.85 15.95 0.47
N SER A 284 -26.86 15.15 0.81
CA SER A 284 -26.86 13.71 0.55
C SER A 284 -26.11 12.96 1.63
N PHE A 285 -26.30 11.65 1.69
CA PHE A 285 -25.60 10.80 2.63
C PHE A 285 -25.00 9.58 1.94
N LEU A 286 -23.97 9.02 2.55
CA LEU A 286 -23.44 7.68 2.31
C LEU A 286 -23.28 7.00 3.68
N ALA A 287 -23.86 5.82 3.83
CA ALA A 287 -23.67 4.98 5.01
C ALA A 287 -23.15 3.61 4.56
N SER A 288 -22.23 3.03 5.33
CA SER A 288 -21.74 1.68 5.07
C SER A 288 -21.44 0.94 6.36
N PHE A 289 -21.54 -0.39 6.31
CA PHE A 289 -21.14 -1.25 7.41
C PHE A 289 -20.49 -2.53 6.88
N ASN A 290 -19.61 -3.11 7.68
CA ASN A 290 -19.02 -4.42 7.49
C ASN A 290 -18.93 -5.14 8.84
N ARG A 291 -19.34 -6.41 8.88
CA ARG A 291 -19.10 -7.29 10.00
C ARG A 291 -18.53 -8.59 9.48
N ALA A 292 -17.26 -8.85 9.78
CA ALA A 292 -16.59 -10.11 9.46
C ALA A 292 -16.41 -10.96 10.71
N GLU A 293 -16.81 -12.22 10.61
CA GLU A 293 -16.67 -13.22 11.66
C GLU A 293 -15.93 -14.42 11.07
N GLU A 294 -14.77 -14.73 11.60
CA GLU A 294 -13.99 -15.88 11.18
C GLU A 294 -13.68 -16.78 12.38
N ASP A 295 -14.05 -18.04 12.27
CA ASP A 295 -13.65 -19.10 13.17
C ASP A 295 -12.66 -19.98 12.38
N LEU A 296 -11.36 -19.80 12.63
CA LEU A 296 -10.26 -20.44 11.89
C LEU A 296 -9.34 -21.14 12.87
N ASP A 297 -8.87 -22.34 12.51
CA ASP A 297 -7.76 -23.01 13.19
C ASP A 297 -6.43 -22.62 12.55
N ALA A 298 -5.50 -22.07 13.34
CA ALA A 298 -4.12 -21.89 12.97
C ALA A 298 -3.39 -23.24 12.91
N VAL A 299 -2.61 -23.47 11.85
CA VAL A 299 -1.87 -24.72 11.68
C VAL A 299 -0.48 -24.57 12.26
N VAL A 300 -0.19 -25.34 13.32
CA VAL A 300 1.15 -25.47 13.90
C VAL A 300 1.88 -26.61 13.18
N SER A 301 3.14 -26.34 12.79
CA SER A 301 4.07 -27.34 12.25
C SER A 301 5.45 -27.05 12.83
N ALA A 302 5.82 -27.78 13.87
CA ALA A 302 7.00 -27.54 14.68
C ALA A 302 7.79 -28.84 14.88
N THR A 303 9.03 -28.72 15.33
CA THR A 303 9.84 -29.86 15.79
C THR A 303 9.97 -29.76 17.31
N LEU A 304 9.55 -30.79 18.00
CA LEU A 304 9.69 -30.92 19.47
C LEU A 304 10.83 -31.88 19.80
N ALA A 305 11.19 -31.97 21.08
CA ALA A 305 12.16 -32.94 21.52
C ALA A 305 11.74 -34.37 21.12
N PRO A 306 12.59 -35.18 20.47
CA PRO A 306 12.28 -36.53 20.11
C PRO A 306 11.96 -37.39 21.36
N THR A 307 10.93 -38.21 21.26
CA THR A 307 10.51 -39.14 22.32
C THR A 307 10.42 -40.58 21.78
N GLY A 308 10.32 -41.57 22.64
CA GLY A 308 10.13 -42.96 22.22
C GLY A 308 8.85 -43.16 21.37
N THR A 309 7.83 -42.35 21.55
CA THR A 309 6.57 -42.38 20.81
C THR A 309 6.57 -41.42 19.58
N ASN A 310 7.46 -40.43 19.54
CA ASN A 310 7.68 -39.51 18.42
C ASN A 310 9.19 -39.36 18.19
N PRO A 311 9.85 -40.32 17.52
CA PRO A 311 11.30 -40.32 17.33
C PRO A 311 11.79 -39.21 16.36
N THR A 312 10.93 -38.68 15.49
CA THR A 312 11.25 -37.56 14.57
C THR A 312 11.10 -36.20 15.22
N GLY A 313 10.33 -36.11 16.31
CA GLY A 313 9.98 -34.84 16.94
C GLY A 313 8.96 -34.03 16.18
N PHE A 314 8.55 -34.37 14.96
CA PHE A 314 7.57 -33.58 14.19
C PHE A 314 6.23 -33.50 14.93
N PHE A 315 5.75 -32.28 15.09
CA PHE A 315 4.51 -31.95 15.79
C PHE A 315 3.65 -31.02 14.92
N ASN A 316 2.45 -31.50 14.60
CA ASN A 316 1.45 -30.74 13.89
C ASN A 316 0.17 -30.67 14.71
N ALA A 317 -0.43 -29.47 14.76
CA ALA A 317 -1.68 -29.24 15.49
C ALA A 317 -2.52 -28.18 14.79
N ASN A 318 -3.84 -28.26 15.00
CA ASN A 318 -4.79 -27.21 14.65
C ASN A 318 -5.19 -26.48 15.94
N VAL A 319 -5.05 -25.17 15.99
CA VAL A 319 -5.31 -24.34 17.17
C VAL A 319 -6.33 -23.28 16.83
N PRO A 320 -7.50 -23.19 17.51
CA PRO A 320 -8.49 -22.16 17.23
C PRO A 320 -7.92 -20.74 17.38
N ALA A 321 -8.10 -19.91 16.34
CA ALA A 321 -7.64 -18.52 16.29
C ALA A 321 -8.76 -17.64 15.69
N PRO A 322 -9.92 -17.51 16.36
CA PRO A 322 -11.05 -16.75 15.83
C PRO A 322 -10.77 -15.25 15.77
N THR A 323 -11.34 -14.58 14.74
CA THR A 323 -11.31 -13.14 14.61
C THR A 323 -12.72 -12.55 14.40
N ARG A 324 -12.91 -11.34 14.86
CA ARG A 324 -14.13 -10.55 14.69
C ARG A 324 -13.76 -9.13 14.32
N ASP A 325 -14.41 -8.62 13.29
CA ASP A 325 -14.18 -7.27 12.81
C ASP A 325 -15.52 -6.57 12.56
N THR A 326 -15.65 -5.35 13.03
CA THR A 326 -16.85 -4.52 12.88
C THR A 326 -16.47 -3.14 12.43
N GLU A 327 -16.92 -2.75 11.27
CA GLU A 327 -16.70 -1.42 10.71
C GLU A 327 -18.04 -0.76 10.39
N PHE A 328 -18.15 0.53 10.60
CA PHE A 328 -19.22 1.32 10.00
C PHE A 328 -18.74 2.74 9.67
N SER A 329 -19.39 3.36 8.70
CA SER A 329 -19.14 4.76 8.37
C SER A 329 -20.43 5.47 7.97
N VAL A 330 -20.48 6.77 8.27
CA VAL A 330 -21.56 7.66 7.87
C VAL A 330 -20.96 8.95 7.36
N ARG A 331 -21.36 9.36 6.15
CA ARG A 331 -20.99 10.63 5.51
C ARG A 331 -22.23 11.46 5.26
N ALA A 332 -22.15 12.75 5.54
CA ALA A 332 -23.10 13.74 5.09
C ALA A 332 -22.37 14.74 4.19
N ALA A 333 -22.91 14.98 3.00
CA ALA A 333 -22.38 15.93 2.03
C ALA A 333 -23.39 17.03 1.74
N HIS A 334 -22.91 18.24 1.51
CA HIS A 334 -23.76 19.39 1.18
C HIS A 334 -23.10 20.25 0.10
N GLN A 335 -23.95 20.72 -0.82
CA GLN A 335 -23.55 21.66 -1.87
C GLN A 335 -24.01 23.08 -1.51
N PHE A 336 -23.05 23.97 -1.25
CA PHE A 336 -23.29 25.37 -0.97
C PHE A 336 -23.32 26.18 -2.27
N GLY A 337 -24.51 26.29 -2.88
CA GLY A 337 -24.66 26.91 -4.19
C GLY A 337 -23.92 26.16 -5.31
N GLY A 338 -23.48 26.89 -6.35
CA GLY A 338 -22.87 26.28 -7.53
C GLY A 338 -21.35 26.14 -7.49
N LYS A 339 -20.67 26.55 -6.40
CA LYS A 339 -19.21 26.71 -6.35
C LYS A 339 -18.51 25.95 -5.20
N HIS A 340 -19.23 25.58 -4.18
CA HIS A 340 -18.66 24.96 -2.99
C HIS A 340 -19.39 23.68 -2.66
N SER A 341 -18.65 22.62 -2.40
CA SER A 341 -19.16 21.36 -1.85
C SER A 341 -18.34 20.96 -0.64
N ALA A 342 -18.97 20.36 0.34
CA ALA A 342 -18.26 19.82 1.48
C ALA A 342 -18.93 18.55 1.98
N TYR A 343 -18.14 17.69 2.61
CA TYR A 343 -18.66 16.57 3.37
C TYR A 343 -17.97 16.42 4.72
N ALA A 344 -18.68 15.80 5.63
CA ALA A 344 -18.15 15.30 6.90
C ALA A 344 -18.46 13.81 6.99
N GLN A 345 -17.49 13.03 7.43
CA GLN A 345 -17.60 11.58 7.59
C GLN A 345 -17.07 11.18 8.96
N TYR A 346 -17.76 10.27 9.60
CA TYR A 346 -17.29 9.52 10.75
C TYR A 346 -17.19 8.06 10.38
N SER A 347 -16.11 7.38 10.80
CA SER A 347 -15.90 5.96 10.65
C SER A 347 -15.39 5.33 11.94
N TYR A 348 -15.73 4.09 12.13
CA TYR A 348 -15.48 3.28 13.33
C TYR A 348 -14.99 1.90 12.90
N GLU A 349 -14.00 1.36 13.63
CA GLU A 349 -13.55 -0.02 13.53
C GLU A 349 -13.31 -0.61 14.91
N ASP A 350 -13.73 -1.85 15.11
CA ASP A 350 -13.45 -2.69 16.28
C ASP A 350 -13.07 -4.08 15.81
N TRP A 351 -11.81 -4.45 16.02
CA TRP A 351 -11.25 -5.72 15.66
C TRP A 351 -10.78 -6.49 16.91
N ASN A 352 -11.09 -7.79 16.95
CA ASN A 352 -10.73 -8.68 18.04
C ASN A 352 -10.24 -10.03 17.47
N GLY A 353 -9.01 -10.42 17.81
CA GLY A 353 -8.42 -11.71 17.47
C GLY A 353 -7.91 -12.45 18.68
N GLN A 354 -8.19 -13.75 18.75
CA GLN A 354 -7.69 -14.65 19.79
C GLN A 354 -6.59 -15.54 19.22
N ASN A 355 -5.65 -15.96 20.09
CA ASN A 355 -4.53 -16.83 19.70
C ASN A 355 -3.76 -16.34 18.47
N GLN A 356 -3.62 -15.02 18.35
CA GLN A 356 -2.84 -14.45 17.27
C GLN A 356 -1.35 -14.80 17.45
N GLY A 357 -0.61 -14.89 16.33
CA GLY A 357 0.79 -15.31 16.33
C GLY A 357 1.02 -16.81 16.43
N VAL A 358 -0.01 -17.62 16.67
CA VAL A 358 0.08 -19.10 16.65
C VAL A 358 0.14 -19.59 15.20
N GLY A 359 0.92 -20.65 14.97
CA GLY A 359 1.08 -21.30 13.68
C GLY A 359 2.53 -21.44 13.26
N GLY A 360 2.80 -22.26 12.24
CA GLY A 360 4.15 -22.64 11.90
C GLY A 360 4.86 -23.24 13.12
N GLN A 361 6.00 -22.68 13.50
CA GLN A 361 6.77 -23.14 14.68
C GLN A 361 6.26 -22.59 16.02
N THR A 362 5.28 -21.71 16.02
CA THR A 362 4.74 -21.09 17.25
C THR A 362 3.58 -21.91 17.82
N LEU A 363 3.78 -22.45 19.02
CA LEU A 363 2.79 -23.27 19.74
C LEU A 363 1.69 -22.39 20.37
N ALA A 364 0.55 -22.99 20.72
CA ALA A 364 -0.61 -22.31 21.28
C ALA A 364 -0.32 -21.44 22.53
N ALA A 365 0.58 -21.89 23.41
CA ALA A 365 0.95 -21.16 24.62
C ALA A 365 1.62 -19.81 24.33
N ALA A 366 2.31 -19.68 23.18
CA ALA A 366 2.96 -18.44 22.73
C ALA A 366 2.04 -17.56 21.87
N GLY A 367 0.75 -17.80 21.88
CA GLY A 367 -0.27 -16.93 21.30
C GLY A 367 -0.59 -15.72 22.17
N TYR A 368 -1.28 -14.75 21.58
CA TYR A 368 -1.81 -13.56 22.27
C TYR A 368 -3.19 -13.19 21.73
N ASN A 369 -3.94 -12.43 22.51
CA ASN A 369 -5.15 -11.76 22.02
C ASN A 369 -4.80 -10.35 21.58
N ASP A 370 -5.38 -9.94 20.49
CA ASP A 370 -5.21 -8.60 19.90
C ASP A 370 -6.58 -7.91 19.81
N LEU A 371 -6.66 -6.74 20.40
CA LEU A 371 -7.85 -5.90 20.45
C LEU A 371 -7.48 -4.55 19.82
N TYR A 372 -8.14 -4.18 18.77
CA TYR A 372 -7.91 -2.91 18.07
C TYR A 372 -9.23 -2.12 17.95
N HIS A 373 -9.13 -0.83 18.16
CA HIS A 373 -10.24 0.10 18.03
C HIS A 373 -9.77 1.38 17.35
N GLU A 374 -10.55 1.91 16.40
CA GLU A 374 -10.24 3.15 15.69
C GLU A 374 -11.49 3.96 15.39
N ASP A 375 -11.39 5.28 15.65
CA ASP A 375 -12.37 6.31 15.30
C ASP A 375 -11.73 7.34 14.38
N ASP A 376 -12.33 7.58 13.20
CA ASP A 376 -11.91 8.64 12.28
C ASP A 376 -13.02 9.66 12.07
N PHE A 377 -12.62 10.91 12.05
CA PHE A 377 -13.44 12.01 11.57
C PHE A 377 -12.76 12.72 10.41
N VAL A 378 -13.42 12.78 9.26
CA VAL A 378 -12.94 13.44 8.05
C VAL A 378 -13.86 14.60 7.69
N ALA A 379 -13.30 15.78 7.46
CA ALA A 379 -14.00 16.90 6.83
C ALA A 379 -13.25 17.30 5.56
N HIS A 380 -13.97 17.43 4.44
CA HIS A 380 -13.41 17.81 3.15
C HIS A 380 -14.27 18.86 2.48
N ALA A 381 -13.64 19.80 1.79
CA ALA A 381 -14.34 20.82 1.03
C ALA A 381 -13.63 21.14 -0.29
N ASP A 382 -14.42 21.20 -1.36
CA ASP A 382 -14.02 21.69 -2.68
C ASP A 382 -14.61 23.06 -2.95
N SER A 383 -13.80 24.01 -3.40
CA SER A 383 -14.21 25.38 -3.64
C SER A 383 -13.70 25.90 -4.99
N VAL A 384 -14.62 26.19 -5.91
CA VAL A 384 -14.32 26.89 -7.16
C VAL A 384 -14.18 28.37 -6.83
N LEU A 385 -12.94 28.84 -6.58
CA LEU A 385 -12.67 30.23 -6.20
C LEU A 385 -12.89 31.18 -7.37
N THR A 386 -12.36 30.80 -8.53
CA THR A 386 -12.56 31.51 -9.80
C THR A 386 -12.83 30.50 -10.92
N ALA A 387 -13.11 30.98 -12.15
CA ALA A 387 -13.28 30.12 -13.32
C ALA A 387 -12.08 29.19 -13.60
N ASP A 388 -10.90 29.59 -13.15
CA ASP A 388 -9.63 28.92 -13.44
C ASP A 388 -8.98 28.35 -12.16
N THR A 389 -9.61 28.48 -10.98
CA THR A 389 -8.99 28.13 -9.70
C THR A 389 -9.90 27.27 -8.85
N LEU A 390 -9.44 26.08 -8.50
CA LEU A 390 -10.05 25.15 -7.54
C LEU A 390 -9.18 25.07 -6.29
N ASN A 391 -9.82 25.09 -5.12
CA ASN A 391 -9.18 24.80 -3.84
C ASN A 391 -9.83 23.56 -3.21
N GLN A 392 -9.03 22.67 -2.68
CA GLN A 392 -9.42 21.43 -2.00
C GLN A 392 -8.78 21.38 -0.63
N ILE A 393 -9.57 21.36 0.42
CA ILE A 393 -9.12 21.31 1.81
C ILE A 393 -9.65 20.07 2.50
N SER A 394 -8.81 19.41 3.29
CA SER A 394 -9.14 18.21 4.07
C SER A 394 -8.58 18.30 5.47
N VAL A 395 -9.37 17.87 6.43
CA VAL A 395 -9.00 17.74 7.86
C VAL A 395 -9.40 16.35 8.32
N VAL A 396 -8.48 15.65 8.98
CA VAL A 396 -8.74 14.33 9.59
C VAL A 396 -8.34 14.37 11.05
N GLY A 397 -9.24 13.91 11.91
CA GLY A 397 -8.95 13.56 13.30
C GLY A 397 -9.07 12.05 13.45
N GLU A 398 -8.05 11.42 13.99
CA GLU A 398 -7.96 9.98 14.17
C GLU A 398 -7.65 9.67 15.64
N HIS A 399 -8.33 8.69 16.16
CA HIS A 399 -8.02 8.09 17.46
C HIS A 399 -8.03 6.58 17.31
N TRP A 400 -6.92 5.93 17.68
CA TRP A 400 -6.90 4.49 17.78
C TRP A 400 -6.30 4.00 19.09
N SER A 401 -6.69 2.79 19.48
CA SER A 401 -6.08 2.04 20.57
C SER A 401 -5.87 0.58 20.18
N SER A 402 -4.78 0.01 20.65
CA SER A 402 -4.44 -1.40 20.46
C SER A 402 -4.00 -2.02 21.78
N ARG A 403 -4.49 -3.21 22.06
CA ARG A 403 -4.13 -3.98 23.25
C ARG A 403 -3.75 -5.40 22.87
N TYR A 404 -2.54 -5.77 23.21
CA TYR A 404 -2.07 -7.16 23.16
C TYR A 404 -2.11 -7.77 24.56
N GLN A 405 -2.57 -9.03 24.64
CA GLN A 405 -2.64 -9.77 25.91
C GLN A 405 -2.09 -11.17 25.70
N ASN A 406 -1.10 -11.57 26.50
CA ASN A 406 -0.56 -12.92 26.44
C ASN A 406 -1.65 -13.96 26.71
N ALA A 407 -1.61 -15.09 25.98
CA ALA A 407 -2.48 -16.25 26.31
C ALA A 407 -2.06 -16.95 27.60
N VAL A 408 -0.77 -16.91 27.93
CA VAL A 408 -0.17 -17.53 29.13
C VAL A 408 0.83 -16.57 29.74
N GLU A 409 0.81 -16.47 31.08
CA GLU A 409 1.78 -15.70 31.86
C GLU A 409 2.96 -16.60 32.26
N ALA A 410 4.00 -16.65 31.44
CA ALA A 410 5.22 -17.42 31.62
C ALA A 410 6.39 -16.79 30.84
N PRO A 411 7.63 -17.10 31.09
CA PRO A 411 8.72 -16.79 30.19
C PRO A 411 8.50 -17.43 28.81
N ARG A 412 8.95 -16.76 27.76
CA ARG A 412 8.99 -17.30 26.40
C ARG A 412 10.14 -18.30 26.30
N ILE A 413 9.93 -19.39 25.60
CA ILE A 413 10.91 -20.41 25.25
C ILE A 413 11.08 -20.38 23.72
N SER A 414 12.30 -20.21 23.25
CA SER A 414 12.62 -20.21 21.82
C SER A 414 13.74 -21.22 21.53
N LEU A 415 13.44 -22.19 20.67
CA LEU A 415 14.44 -23.01 20.00
C LEU A 415 14.43 -22.62 18.54
N PRO A 416 15.41 -21.82 18.08
CA PRO A 416 15.44 -21.33 16.70
C PRO A 416 15.42 -22.48 15.68
N GLY A 417 14.51 -22.40 14.70
CA GLY A 417 14.33 -23.46 13.71
C GLY A 417 13.45 -24.64 14.14
N ASP A 418 13.11 -24.77 15.43
CA ASP A 418 12.34 -25.91 15.95
C ASP A 418 10.98 -25.49 16.49
N PHE A 419 10.91 -24.77 17.61
CA PHE A 419 9.63 -24.29 18.16
C PHE A 419 9.76 -23.04 19.02
N ILE A 420 8.63 -22.36 19.19
CA ILE A 420 8.42 -21.27 20.13
C ILE A 420 7.26 -21.64 21.07
N SER A 421 7.45 -21.51 22.38
CA SER A 421 6.48 -21.83 23.43
C SER A 421 6.58 -20.86 24.62
N GLY A 422 5.90 -21.16 25.71
CA GLY A 422 5.79 -20.29 26.89
C GLY A 422 4.76 -19.18 26.60
N SER A 423 5.14 -17.92 26.79
CA SER A 423 4.27 -16.76 26.50
C SER A 423 4.67 -16.08 25.21
N ALA A 424 3.75 -15.33 24.60
CA ALA A 424 4.03 -14.44 23.48
C ALA A 424 4.98 -13.29 23.87
N GLN A 425 5.02 -12.89 25.14
CA GLN A 425 5.73 -11.71 25.64
C GLN A 425 5.34 -10.41 24.90
N ALA A 426 4.05 -10.30 24.54
CA ALA A 426 3.51 -9.20 23.73
C ALA A 426 2.62 -8.24 24.52
N ASP A 427 2.44 -8.46 25.85
CA ASP A 427 1.49 -7.67 26.65
C ASP A 427 1.81 -6.18 26.58
N SER A 428 0.86 -5.42 26.00
CA SER A 428 1.00 -3.98 25.85
C SER A 428 -0.35 -3.32 25.53
N PHE A 429 -0.47 -2.02 25.85
CA PHE A 429 -1.55 -1.15 25.44
C PHE A 429 -0.97 0.09 24.79
N ALA A 430 -1.47 0.45 23.63
CA ALA A 430 -1.08 1.65 22.90
C ALA A 430 -2.31 2.48 22.53
N THR A 431 -2.16 3.80 22.50
CA THR A 431 -3.18 4.72 21.97
C THR A 431 -2.53 5.88 21.24
N GLU A 432 -3.18 6.36 20.20
CA GLU A 432 -2.77 7.54 19.46
C GLU A 432 -3.94 8.46 19.18
N TYR A 433 -3.66 9.74 19.32
CA TYR A 433 -4.46 10.83 18.75
C TYR A 433 -3.65 11.47 17.62
N ASN A 434 -4.18 11.45 16.42
CA ASN A 434 -3.51 12.00 15.24
C ASN A 434 -4.38 13.04 14.56
N PHE A 435 -3.75 14.10 14.06
CA PHE A 435 -4.38 15.14 13.26
C PHE A 435 -3.67 15.22 11.92
N ARG A 436 -4.43 15.22 10.83
CA ARG A 436 -3.94 15.39 9.47
C ARG A 436 -4.63 16.56 8.80
N PHE A 437 -3.89 17.29 7.99
CA PHE A 437 -4.38 18.42 7.22
C PHE A 437 -3.81 18.43 5.81
N SER A 438 -4.60 18.78 4.83
CA SER A 438 -4.17 18.96 3.45
C SER A 438 -4.94 20.12 2.82
N ASP A 439 -4.22 20.99 2.11
CA ASP A 439 -4.80 22.06 1.30
C ASP A 439 -4.09 22.10 -0.06
N VAL A 440 -4.86 21.97 -1.13
CA VAL A 440 -4.36 21.92 -2.51
C VAL A 440 -5.09 22.93 -3.36
N VAL A 441 -4.36 23.80 -4.02
CA VAL A 441 -4.87 24.75 -5.00
C VAL A 441 -4.45 24.33 -6.40
N THR A 442 -5.41 24.26 -7.31
CA THR A 442 -5.18 24.01 -8.74
C THR A 442 -5.58 25.25 -9.53
N TRP A 443 -4.66 25.76 -10.33
CA TRP A 443 -4.86 26.94 -11.20
C TRP A 443 -4.56 26.59 -12.65
N SER A 444 -5.55 26.77 -13.51
CA SER A 444 -5.46 26.49 -14.95
C SER A 444 -5.39 27.80 -15.73
N HIS A 445 -4.26 28.05 -16.40
CA HIS A 445 -4.10 29.28 -17.21
C HIS A 445 -3.38 28.98 -18.52
N GLY A 446 -4.07 29.17 -19.64
CA GLY A 446 -3.52 28.94 -20.97
C GLY A 446 -3.09 27.49 -21.19
N ARG A 447 -1.78 27.26 -21.27
CA ARG A 447 -1.19 25.92 -21.43
C ARG A 447 -0.69 25.30 -20.14
N ASN A 448 -0.80 26.00 -19.02
CA ASN A 448 -0.28 25.64 -17.71
C ASN A 448 -1.40 25.16 -16.80
N LEU A 449 -1.16 24.09 -16.06
CA LEU A 449 -1.99 23.62 -14.95
C LEU A 449 -1.09 23.54 -13.73
N VAL A 450 -1.09 24.61 -12.93
CA VAL A 450 -0.26 24.72 -11.73
C VAL A 450 -1.03 24.16 -10.54
N LYS A 451 -0.38 23.24 -9.81
CA LYS A 451 -0.89 22.72 -8.52
C LYS A 451 0.12 23.05 -7.43
N TRP A 452 -0.34 23.59 -6.30
CA TRP A 452 0.49 23.79 -5.13
C TRP A 452 -0.31 23.51 -3.88
N GLY A 453 0.36 23.18 -2.81
CA GLY A 453 -0.33 22.88 -1.57
C GLY A 453 0.59 22.56 -0.42
N VAL A 454 -0.04 22.33 0.71
CA VAL A 454 0.58 21.89 1.96
C VAL A 454 -0.09 20.60 2.42
N SER A 455 0.68 19.73 3.03
CA SER A 455 0.18 18.51 3.67
C SER A 455 0.85 18.35 5.03
N ILE A 456 0.05 18.06 6.02
CA ILE A 456 0.48 17.69 7.37
C ILE A 456 -0.04 16.28 7.59
N PRO A 457 0.70 15.24 7.18
CA PRO A 457 0.23 13.85 7.25
C PRO A 457 0.18 13.32 8.68
N HIS A 458 0.91 13.96 9.61
CA HIS A 458 0.96 13.48 10.98
C HIS A 458 1.27 14.60 11.97
N ILE A 459 0.35 14.82 12.91
CA ILE A 459 0.59 15.49 14.19
C ILE A 459 0.00 14.57 15.25
N GLY A 460 0.81 13.62 15.69
CA GLY A 460 0.39 12.51 16.54
C GLY A 460 0.97 12.60 17.95
N ARG A 461 0.17 12.19 18.92
CA ARG A 461 0.57 11.89 20.29
C ARG A 461 0.28 10.44 20.57
N ARG A 462 1.34 9.64 20.72
CA ARG A 462 1.26 8.23 21.11
C ARG A 462 1.60 8.03 22.57
N ALA A 463 0.82 7.19 23.24
CA ALA A 463 1.08 6.74 24.60
C ALA A 463 1.08 5.21 24.62
N TYR A 464 1.99 4.64 25.41
CA TYR A 464 2.15 3.20 25.60
C TYR A 464 2.22 2.85 27.08
N ASP A 465 1.54 1.73 27.43
CA ASP A 465 1.81 0.93 28.62
C ASP A 465 2.34 -0.42 28.13
N ASP A 466 3.64 -0.64 28.26
CA ASP A 466 4.36 -1.69 27.54
C ASP A 466 5.04 -2.69 28.49
N ASN A 467 4.47 -3.87 28.59
CA ASN A 467 5.02 -5.01 29.32
C ASN A 467 5.69 -6.05 28.41
N THR A 468 6.02 -5.66 27.16
CA THR A 468 6.72 -6.57 26.24
C THR A 468 7.99 -7.10 26.86
N ASN A 469 8.17 -8.44 26.81
CA ASN A 469 9.31 -9.17 27.35
C ASN A 469 9.57 -8.94 28.87
N ALA A 470 8.51 -8.63 29.62
CA ALA A 470 8.60 -8.40 31.05
C ALA A 470 8.86 -9.68 31.87
N LEU A 471 8.46 -10.85 31.35
CA LEU A 471 8.71 -12.16 31.99
C LEU A 471 9.95 -12.85 31.41
N GLY A 472 10.58 -12.25 30.39
CA GLY A 472 11.79 -12.74 29.77
C GLY A 472 11.60 -13.80 28.69
N THR A 473 12.63 -13.94 27.87
CA THR A 473 12.72 -14.93 26.80
C THR A 473 14.00 -15.74 26.96
N TYR A 474 13.88 -17.06 27.02
CA TYR A 474 15.00 -17.99 26.96
C TYR A 474 15.19 -18.50 25.54
N THR A 475 16.41 -18.43 25.03
CA THR A 475 16.82 -19.01 23.75
C THR A 475 17.70 -20.23 24.01
N PHE A 476 17.42 -21.33 23.33
CA PHE A 476 18.22 -22.56 23.38
C PHE A 476 18.72 -22.84 21.97
N ALA A 477 20.03 -22.65 21.75
CA ALA A 477 20.73 -22.98 20.52
C ALA A 477 21.68 -24.16 20.75
N PRO A 478 22.19 -24.83 19.71
CA PRO A 478 23.18 -25.85 19.84
C PRO A 478 24.49 -25.30 20.44
N THR A 479 25.21 -26.11 21.21
CA THR A 479 26.58 -25.84 21.63
C THR A 479 27.52 -26.35 20.53
N LEU A 480 28.34 -25.48 19.98
CA LEU A 480 29.30 -25.82 18.94
C LEU A 480 30.70 -25.98 19.50
N ALA A 481 31.52 -26.78 18.86
CA ALA A 481 32.94 -26.85 19.14
C ALA A 481 33.67 -25.57 18.71
N VAL A 482 34.95 -25.44 19.03
CA VAL A 482 35.80 -24.31 18.68
C VAL A 482 35.90 -24.10 17.15
N ASP A 483 35.63 -25.15 16.36
CA ASP A 483 35.59 -25.06 14.91
C ASP A 483 34.32 -24.35 14.37
N GLY A 484 33.35 -24.01 15.26
CA GLY A 484 32.11 -23.35 14.91
C GLY A 484 31.12 -24.17 14.09
N VAL A 485 31.40 -25.44 13.83
CA VAL A 485 30.61 -26.34 12.96
C VAL A 485 30.20 -27.63 13.68
N THR A 486 31.11 -28.22 14.45
CA THR A 486 30.81 -29.50 15.16
C THR A 486 29.85 -29.28 16.31
N VAL A 487 28.67 -29.88 16.26
CA VAL A 487 27.64 -29.79 17.31
C VAL A 487 28.06 -30.71 18.48
N LEU A 488 28.37 -30.11 19.63
CA LEU A 488 28.67 -30.82 20.89
C LEU A 488 27.39 -31.21 21.63
N GLN A 489 26.42 -30.32 21.68
CA GLN A 489 25.10 -30.53 22.24
C GLN A 489 24.04 -29.87 21.33
N THR A 490 22.95 -30.58 21.11
CA THR A 490 21.83 -30.04 20.34
C THR A 490 21.03 -29.02 21.16
N ALA A 491 20.26 -28.14 20.49
CA ALA A 491 19.33 -27.24 21.14
C ALA A 491 18.37 -27.95 22.08
N PHE A 492 17.87 -29.14 21.72
CA PHE A 492 17.00 -29.97 22.58
C PHE A 492 17.70 -30.51 23.82
N GLN A 493 18.99 -30.89 23.71
CA GLN A 493 19.76 -31.33 24.88
C GLN A 493 19.99 -30.16 25.84
N ASN A 494 20.32 -29.00 25.34
CA ASN A 494 20.46 -27.79 26.14
C ASN A 494 19.13 -27.38 26.78
N TYR A 495 18.02 -27.47 26.06
CA TYR A 495 16.69 -27.21 26.59
C TYR A 495 16.31 -28.18 27.70
N ALA A 496 16.51 -29.50 27.51
CA ALA A 496 16.22 -30.51 28.49
C ALA A 496 17.07 -30.36 29.78
N ALA A 497 18.30 -29.86 29.64
CA ALA A 497 19.20 -29.59 30.76
C ALA A 497 18.96 -28.22 31.42
N GLY A 498 18.09 -27.36 30.86
CA GLY A 498 17.86 -25.99 31.32
C GLY A 498 19.09 -25.09 31.17
N LEU A 499 19.88 -25.31 30.11
CA LEU A 499 21.10 -24.56 29.76
C LEU A 499 20.85 -23.62 28.56
N PRO A 500 20.29 -22.43 28.78
CA PRO A 500 20.01 -21.51 27.69
C PRO A 500 21.29 -20.97 27.07
N SER A 501 21.26 -20.72 25.77
CA SER A 501 22.31 -19.98 25.02
C SER A 501 22.07 -18.49 25.03
N GLY A 502 20.87 -18.04 25.38
CA GLY A 502 20.55 -16.64 25.52
C GLY A 502 19.38 -16.38 26.44
N PHE A 503 19.35 -15.21 27.02
CA PHE A 503 18.23 -14.72 27.83
C PHE A 503 18.01 -13.22 27.57
N SER A 504 16.76 -12.81 27.42
CA SER A 504 16.41 -11.38 27.35
C SER A 504 15.27 -11.02 28.28
N LEU A 505 15.28 -9.79 28.80
CA LEU A 505 14.27 -9.27 29.72
C LEU A 505 14.15 -7.75 29.57
N SER A 506 12.93 -7.23 29.67
CA SER A 506 12.67 -5.79 29.77
C SER A 506 12.12 -5.43 31.15
N THR A 507 12.72 -4.45 31.83
CA THR A 507 12.29 -4.02 33.19
C THR A 507 12.32 -2.50 33.31
N GLY A 508 11.62 -1.94 34.32
CA GLY A 508 11.59 -0.50 34.61
C GLY A 508 10.27 0.13 34.17
N ASP A 509 10.33 1.41 33.79
CA ASP A 509 9.14 2.17 33.43
C ASP A 509 8.49 1.58 32.17
N THR A 510 7.19 1.32 32.24
CA THR A 510 6.39 0.77 31.14
C THR A 510 5.61 1.85 30.40
N HIS A 511 5.54 3.06 30.98
CA HIS A 511 4.73 4.15 30.45
C HIS A 511 5.59 5.17 29.68
N PHE A 512 5.34 5.34 28.38
CA PHE A 512 5.99 6.38 27.58
C PHE A 512 5.01 7.10 26.67
N ILE A 513 5.35 8.36 26.43
CA ILE A 513 4.64 9.24 25.51
C ILE A 513 5.65 9.85 24.56
N TYR A 514 5.34 9.84 23.28
CA TYR A 514 6.09 10.60 22.29
C TYR A 514 5.18 11.29 21.28
N HIS A 515 5.73 12.29 20.60
CA HIS A 515 5.03 13.10 19.61
C HIS A 515 5.73 12.95 18.26
N GLN A 516 4.97 12.58 17.23
CA GLN A 516 5.44 12.54 15.86
C GLN A 516 4.82 13.68 15.07
N GLN A 517 5.64 14.43 14.34
CA GLN A 517 5.20 15.56 13.53
C GLN A 517 5.83 15.48 12.16
N GLU A 518 5.01 15.59 11.12
CA GLU A 518 5.42 15.55 9.73
C GLU A 518 4.65 16.61 8.95
N MET A 519 5.33 17.32 8.06
CA MET A 519 4.70 18.29 7.18
C MET A 519 5.42 18.38 5.85
N GLY A 520 4.68 18.73 4.80
CA GLY A 520 5.21 18.91 3.47
C GLY A 520 4.50 20.03 2.71
N ALA A 521 5.20 20.58 1.73
CA ALA A 521 4.66 21.55 0.80
C ALA A 521 5.15 21.23 -0.60
N PHE A 522 4.33 21.50 -1.62
CA PHE A 522 4.69 21.21 -3.00
C PHE A 522 4.18 22.26 -3.98
N ILE A 523 4.84 22.30 -5.13
CA ILE A 523 4.37 23.01 -6.34
C ILE A 523 4.76 22.20 -7.57
N GLN A 524 3.86 22.12 -8.54
CA GLN A 524 4.12 21.54 -9.86
C GLN A 524 3.33 22.28 -10.94
N ASP A 525 3.83 22.25 -12.18
CA ASP A 525 3.18 22.85 -13.36
C ASP A 525 3.14 21.85 -14.51
N GLN A 526 1.96 21.43 -14.93
CA GLN A 526 1.78 20.67 -16.16
C GLN A 526 1.71 21.60 -17.35
N ILE A 527 2.76 21.63 -18.16
CA ILE A 527 2.93 22.51 -19.31
C ILE A 527 2.60 21.74 -20.59
N LYS A 528 1.52 22.09 -21.28
CA LYS A 528 1.18 21.52 -22.60
C LYS A 528 1.89 22.28 -23.72
N ILE A 529 2.76 21.58 -24.46
CA ILE A 529 3.56 22.12 -25.59
C ILE A 529 2.98 21.60 -26.90
N GLY A 530 2.17 22.43 -27.56
CA GLY A 530 1.39 21.98 -28.69
C GLY A 530 0.38 20.90 -28.31
N GLY A 531 -0.06 20.08 -29.27
CA GLY A 531 -1.02 18.99 -29.02
C GLY A 531 -0.38 17.62 -28.84
N ARG A 532 0.94 17.55 -28.58
CA ARG A 532 1.66 16.27 -28.61
C ARG A 532 2.61 16.05 -27.43
N LEU A 533 2.96 17.06 -26.70
CA LEU A 533 3.91 16.96 -25.59
C LEU A 533 3.36 17.70 -24.38
N ALA A 534 3.39 17.04 -23.23
CA ALA A 534 3.24 17.68 -21.93
C ALA A 534 4.45 17.33 -21.06
N ILE A 535 4.87 18.29 -20.24
CA ILE A 535 5.96 18.13 -19.27
C ILE A 535 5.47 18.68 -17.95
N THR A 536 5.70 17.95 -16.86
CA THR A 536 5.29 18.35 -15.52
C THR A 536 6.51 18.40 -14.60
N PRO A 537 7.25 19.53 -14.53
CA PRO A 537 8.20 19.76 -13.45
C PRO A 537 7.47 20.03 -12.14
N GLY A 538 8.05 19.57 -11.04
CA GLY A 538 7.56 19.82 -9.69
C GLY A 538 8.66 19.73 -8.66
N ILE A 539 8.39 20.27 -7.50
CA ILE A 539 9.25 20.18 -6.33
C ILE A 539 8.39 20.05 -5.08
N ARG A 540 8.82 19.22 -4.17
CA ARG A 540 8.24 19.03 -2.85
C ARG A 540 9.29 19.23 -1.77
N TYR A 541 8.89 19.76 -0.62
CA TYR A 541 9.65 19.84 0.59
C TYR A 541 8.95 19.03 1.68
N ASP A 542 9.70 18.16 2.39
CA ASP A 542 9.21 17.37 3.51
C ASP A 542 10.09 17.59 4.73
N TRP A 543 9.44 17.66 5.90
CA TRP A 543 10.06 17.83 7.20
C TRP A 543 9.43 16.86 8.21
N GLN A 544 10.27 16.35 9.13
CA GLN A 544 9.86 15.50 10.25
C GLN A 544 10.72 15.79 11.48
N ASN A 545 10.12 15.69 12.68
CA ASN A 545 10.76 16.16 13.92
C ASN A 545 11.90 15.25 14.44
N PHE A 546 11.94 13.98 14.05
CA PHE A 546 12.95 13.03 14.54
C PHE A 546 14.22 12.96 13.71
N LEU A 547 14.19 13.37 12.45
CA LEU A 547 15.33 13.40 11.56
C LEU A 547 15.75 14.86 11.31
N SER A 548 16.47 15.43 12.28
CA SER A 548 16.92 16.83 12.24
C SER A 548 18.23 17.05 11.50
N GLY A 549 18.85 15.98 10.99
CA GLY A 549 20.12 16.03 10.26
C GLY A 549 20.05 16.91 9.02
N ARG A 550 21.13 17.59 8.73
CA ARG A 550 21.49 18.64 7.75
C ARG A 550 20.85 18.62 6.35
N ARG A 551 19.60 18.22 6.14
CA ARG A 551 19.06 18.19 4.80
C ARG A 551 17.78 18.95 4.65
N LEU A 552 17.89 19.85 3.70
CA LEU A 552 16.74 20.40 3.02
C LEU A 552 16.06 19.23 2.31
N GLY A 553 14.94 18.73 2.83
CA GLY A 553 14.15 17.63 2.24
C GLY A 553 13.46 18.00 0.92
N PHE A 554 14.21 18.58 -0.03
CA PHE A 554 13.68 18.96 -1.33
C PHE A 554 13.68 17.78 -2.30
N SER A 555 12.51 17.45 -2.83
CA SER A 555 12.24 16.37 -3.77
C SER A 555 11.90 16.92 -5.15
N PRO A 556 12.87 17.28 -6.00
CA PRO A 556 12.60 17.64 -7.39
C PRO A 556 12.10 16.42 -8.17
N ARG A 557 11.09 16.65 -9.02
CA ARG A 557 10.47 15.61 -9.85
C ARG A 557 10.11 16.17 -11.21
N VAL A 558 10.09 15.30 -12.21
CA VAL A 558 9.64 15.65 -13.55
C VAL A 558 8.96 14.46 -14.20
N SER A 559 7.87 14.68 -14.89
CA SER A 559 7.26 13.70 -15.79
C SER A 559 6.97 14.31 -17.15
N PHE A 560 6.81 13.45 -18.17
CA PHE A 560 6.41 13.87 -19.50
C PHE A 560 5.56 12.80 -20.18
N ALA A 561 4.72 13.26 -21.11
CA ALA A 561 3.99 12.43 -22.06
C ALA A 561 4.16 12.98 -23.47
N TRP A 562 4.67 12.17 -24.39
CA TRP A 562 4.94 12.53 -25.77
C TRP A 562 4.19 11.63 -26.74
N VAL A 563 3.24 12.19 -27.47
CA VAL A 563 2.45 11.49 -28.49
C VAL A 563 3.26 11.36 -29.78
N LEU A 564 3.82 10.18 -30.03
CA LEU A 564 4.56 9.86 -31.26
C LEU A 564 3.62 9.72 -32.45
N SER A 565 2.49 9.05 -32.27
CA SER A 565 1.52 8.80 -33.32
C SER A 565 0.09 8.90 -32.78
N GLN A 566 -0.69 9.83 -33.30
CA GLN A 566 -2.11 9.98 -32.95
C GLN A 566 -2.99 8.86 -33.52
N PRO A 567 -2.83 8.41 -34.79
CA PRO A 567 -3.67 7.33 -35.33
C PRO A 567 -3.52 6.00 -34.58
N SER A 568 -2.30 5.64 -34.18
CA SER A 568 -2.04 4.41 -33.40
C SER A 568 -2.03 4.65 -31.89
N LYS A 569 -2.36 5.87 -31.44
CA LYS A 569 -2.28 6.30 -30.04
C LYS A 569 -0.98 5.80 -29.37
N THR A 570 0.15 6.01 -30.05
CA THR A 570 1.45 5.62 -29.51
C THR A 570 2.02 6.79 -28.73
N VAL A 571 2.25 6.57 -27.42
CA VAL A 571 2.74 7.56 -26.49
C VAL A 571 4.00 7.04 -25.79
N VAL A 572 5.01 7.89 -25.68
CA VAL A 572 6.15 7.69 -24.80
C VAL A 572 5.91 8.50 -23.54
N ARG A 573 5.94 7.81 -22.42
CA ARG A 573 5.80 8.44 -21.10
C ARG A 573 7.05 8.16 -20.28
N GLY A 574 7.40 9.07 -19.42
CA GLY A 574 8.52 8.87 -18.53
C GLY A 574 8.57 9.94 -17.45
N GLY A 575 9.47 9.72 -16.53
CA GLY A 575 9.71 10.67 -15.47
C GLY A 575 10.78 10.17 -14.52
N GLY A 576 11.04 10.98 -13.52
CA GLY A 576 11.93 10.65 -12.44
C GLY A 576 11.90 11.71 -11.35
N GLY A 577 12.43 11.34 -10.20
CA GLY A 577 12.49 12.27 -9.10
C GLY A 577 13.17 11.66 -7.87
N ILE A 578 13.29 12.51 -6.87
CA ILE A 578 13.79 12.15 -5.54
C ILE A 578 12.59 12.03 -4.60
N TYR A 579 12.64 11.00 -3.74
CA TYR A 579 11.59 10.70 -2.75
C TYR A 579 12.26 10.42 -1.41
N TYR A 580 11.95 11.22 -0.40
CA TYR A 580 12.46 11.02 0.94
C TYR A 580 11.60 10.01 1.70
N ASP A 581 12.23 9.26 2.63
CA ASP A 581 11.52 8.29 3.47
C ASP A 581 11.10 8.90 4.81
N ARG A 582 10.11 8.28 5.47
CA ARG A 582 9.64 8.67 6.79
C ARG A 582 10.23 7.75 7.86
N PHE A 583 10.49 8.33 9.03
CA PHE A 583 10.91 7.56 10.19
C PHE A 583 9.67 6.95 10.87
N GLY A 584 9.47 5.65 10.70
CA GLY A 584 8.24 4.96 11.13
C GLY A 584 8.03 4.91 12.64
N GLY A 585 6.80 4.64 13.06
CA GLY A 585 6.41 4.58 14.47
C GLY A 585 7.12 3.49 15.30
N GLY A 586 7.46 2.34 14.70
CA GLY A 586 8.18 1.26 15.39
C GLY A 586 9.57 1.66 15.88
N PRO A 587 10.45 2.20 15.04
CA PRO A 587 11.73 2.75 15.46
C PRO A 587 11.61 3.85 16.52
N LEU A 588 10.59 4.72 16.43
CA LEU A 588 10.33 5.75 17.44
C LEU A 588 9.97 5.14 18.79
N LEU A 589 9.20 4.06 18.79
CA LEU A 589 8.87 3.32 20.01
C LEU A 589 10.13 2.73 20.64
N ASP A 590 11.05 2.15 19.87
CA ASP A 590 12.30 1.59 20.39
C ASP A 590 13.18 2.67 21.00
N LEU A 591 13.27 3.85 20.38
CA LEU A 591 13.94 5.01 20.96
C LEU A 591 13.25 5.46 22.25
N ALA A 592 11.92 5.53 22.28
CA ALA A 592 11.18 5.93 23.49
C ALA A 592 11.41 4.95 24.65
N ARG A 593 11.46 3.65 24.34
CA ARG A 593 11.69 2.56 25.31
C ARG A 593 13.10 2.57 25.89
N TYR A 594 14.11 2.62 25.04
CA TYR A 594 15.47 2.19 25.40
C TYR A 594 16.56 3.25 25.18
N SER A 595 16.20 4.51 24.90
CA SER A 595 17.19 5.58 24.76
C SER A 595 17.71 6.17 26.10
N ASN A 596 17.15 5.73 27.22
CA ASN A 596 17.50 6.23 28.54
C ASN A 596 17.39 5.12 29.61
N ALA A 597 17.82 5.44 30.82
CA ALA A 597 17.87 4.48 31.93
C ALA A 597 16.51 4.15 32.58
N ARG A 598 15.39 4.74 32.14
CA ARG A 598 14.06 4.50 32.75
C ARG A 598 13.57 3.07 32.50
N ARG A 599 13.79 2.57 31.28
CA ARG A 599 13.53 1.18 30.95
C ARG A 599 14.83 0.49 30.55
N ARG A 600 15.08 -0.68 31.12
CA ARG A 600 16.26 -1.49 30.88
C ARG A 600 15.89 -2.69 30.02
N SER A 601 16.56 -2.86 28.90
CA SER A 601 16.59 -4.11 28.16
C SER A 601 17.89 -4.85 28.52
N ILE A 602 17.77 -6.05 29.03
CA ILE A 602 18.87 -6.92 29.35
C ILE A 602 18.86 -8.04 28.31
N VAL A 603 19.98 -8.27 27.65
CA VAL A 603 20.17 -9.37 26.72
C VAL A 603 21.50 -10.03 27.07
N LEU A 604 21.50 -11.32 27.23
CA LEU A 604 22.65 -12.12 27.67
C LEU A 604 22.92 -13.20 26.62
N SER A 605 24.12 -13.22 26.09
CA SER A 605 24.69 -14.38 25.40
C SER A 605 25.31 -15.30 26.46
N LEU A 606 24.97 -16.56 26.42
CA LEU A 606 25.36 -17.56 27.42
C LEU A 606 26.00 -18.75 26.68
N ASP A 607 27.13 -19.20 27.19
CA ASP A 607 27.72 -20.45 26.72
C ASP A 607 27.22 -21.62 27.59
N PRO A 608 26.33 -22.49 27.03
CA PRO A 608 25.76 -23.61 27.74
C PRO A 608 26.83 -24.54 28.36
N ALA A 609 28.04 -24.62 27.78
CA ALA A 609 29.12 -25.46 28.27
C ALA A 609 29.74 -24.93 29.59
N THR A 610 29.56 -23.64 29.88
CA THR A 610 30.11 -22.99 31.09
C THR A 610 29.09 -22.84 32.21
N LEU A 611 27.80 -23.09 31.91
CA LEU A 611 26.73 -22.96 32.88
C LEU A 611 26.71 -24.11 33.89
N PRO A 612 26.19 -23.90 35.13
CA PRO A 612 26.02 -24.97 36.13
C PRO A 612 25.14 -26.10 35.58
N SER A 613 25.58 -27.33 35.80
CA SER A 613 24.81 -28.54 35.42
C SER A 613 23.44 -28.68 36.11
N SER A 614 23.18 -27.86 37.15
CA SER A 614 21.87 -27.75 37.79
C SER A 614 20.83 -27.00 36.96
N GLY A 615 21.26 -26.40 35.83
CA GLY A 615 20.42 -25.60 34.94
C GLY A 615 20.30 -24.13 35.40
N CYS A 616 20.02 -23.25 34.42
CA CYS A 616 19.82 -21.82 34.58
C CYS A 616 18.39 -21.35 34.25
N VAL A 617 17.41 -22.20 34.43
CA VAL A 617 15.99 -21.84 34.37
C VAL A 617 15.36 -22.07 35.76
N PRO A 618 14.95 -20.99 36.48
CA PRO A 618 15.05 -19.56 36.11
C PRO A 618 16.49 -19.03 36.11
N ILE A 619 16.73 -17.97 35.29
CA ILE A 619 18.07 -17.39 35.08
C ILE A 619 18.72 -16.89 36.39
N THR A 620 17.88 -16.52 37.37
CA THR A 620 18.32 -16.08 38.71
C THR A 620 19.08 -17.18 39.50
N ASN A 621 18.96 -18.45 39.08
CA ASN A 621 19.77 -19.54 39.67
C ASN A 621 21.26 -19.41 39.32
N CYS A 622 21.57 -18.71 38.23
CA CYS A 622 22.92 -18.60 37.71
C CYS A 622 23.53 -17.18 37.82
N MET A 623 22.68 -16.13 37.79
CA MET A 623 23.19 -14.76 37.83
C MET A 623 22.20 -13.73 38.38
N ALA A 624 22.75 -12.63 38.89
CA ALA A 624 22.01 -11.51 39.42
C ALA A 624 21.68 -10.53 38.25
N LEU A 625 20.41 -10.46 37.84
CA LEU A 625 19.97 -9.61 36.74
C LEU A 625 20.21 -8.10 36.99
N ALA A 626 20.12 -7.65 38.24
CA ALA A 626 20.34 -6.24 38.59
C ALA A 626 21.78 -5.76 38.31
N ALA A 627 22.74 -6.67 38.29
CA ALA A 627 24.14 -6.39 38.00
C ALA A 627 24.48 -6.44 36.51
N GLN A 628 23.56 -6.85 35.63
CA GLN A 628 23.80 -6.96 34.21
C GLN A 628 23.75 -5.57 33.54
N PRO A 629 24.64 -5.27 32.59
CA PRO A 629 24.59 -4.00 31.86
C PRO A 629 23.34 -3.92 30.97
N PRO A 630 22.64 -2.76 30.96
CA PRO A 630 21.46 -2.59 30.10
C PRO A 630 21.88 -2.37 28.64
N ASN A 631 21.02 -2.81 27.73
CA ASN A 631 21.12 -2.42 26.33
C ASN A 631 20.57 -1.00 26.10
N LEU A 632 21.11 -0.32 25.10
CA LEU A 632 20.70 1.01 24.69
C LEU A 632 20.25 1.01 23.22
N VAL A 633 19.31 1.87 22.89
CA VAL A 633 18.92 2.17 21.51
C VAL A 633 19.12 3.66 21.26
N GLN A 634 19.79 3.99 20.19
CA GLN A 634 20.03 5.39 19.80
C GLN A 634 19.94 5.59 18.30
N LEU A 635 19.60 6.80 17.91
CA LEU A 635 19.73 7.24 16.53
C LEU A 635 21.15 7.76 16.30
N GLU A 636 21.71 7.49 15.13
CA GLU A 636 22.99 8.06 14.73
C GLU A 636 22.97 9.60 14.87
N PRO A 637 24.00 10.22 15.50
CA PRO A 637 24.11 11.67 15.51
C PRO A 637 24.12 12.21 14.08
N ASP A 638 23.34 13.24 13.80
CA ASP A 638 23.16 13.80 12.45
C ASP A 638 22.59 12.81 11.41
N ALA A 639 21.75 11.86 11.85
CA ALA A 639 21.08 10.92 10.97
C ALA A 639 20.43 11.62 9.79
N LYS A 640 20.78 11.16 8.61
CA LYS A 640 20.25 11.71 7.35
C LYS A 640 18.85 11.17 7.09
N ILE A 641 18.08 11.92 6.31
CA ILE A 641 16.82 11.43 5.81
C ILE A 641 17.11 10.48 4.63
N PRO A 642 16.73 9.18 4.71
CA PRO A 642 16.86 8.26 3.59
C PRO A 642 16.09 8.77 2.38
N TYR A 643 16.62 8.53 1.19
CA TYR A 643 15.92 8.90 -0.02
C TYR A 643 16.16 7.91 -1.15
N GLN A 644 15.24 7.95 -2.09
CA GLN A 644 15.28 7.13 -3.29
C GLN A 644 15.24 8.01 -4.53
N ILE A 645 15.99 7.63 -5.53
CA ILE A 645 15.93 8.18 -6.87
C ILE A 645 15.20 7.17 -7.75
N HIS A 646 14.05 7.57 -8.29
CA HIS A 646 13.28 6.76 -9.23
C HIS A 646 13.29 7.41 -10.59
N TYR A 647 13.43 6.63 -11.64
CA TYR A 647 13.18 7.07 -13.01
C TYR A 647 12.70 5.91 -13.88
N GLY A 648 11.93 6.23 -14.89
CA GLY A 648 11.42 5.23 -15.80
C GLY A 648 10.95 5.80 -17.12
N LEU A 649 10.90 4.93 -18.11
CA LEU A 649 10.43 5.22 -19.47
C LEU A 649 9.50 4.11 -19.92
N SER A 650 8.42 4.46 -20.57
CA SER A 650 7.46 3.51 -21.14
C SER A 650 7.04 3.90 -22.56
N ILE A 651 6.71 2.89 -23.34
CA ILE A 651 6.05 3.03 -24.64
C ILE A 651 4.69 2.35 -24.51
N GLU A 652 3.65 3.14 -24.66
CA GLU A 652 2.26 2.71 -24.65
C GLU A 652 1.72 2.76 -26.08
N ARG A 653 0.98 1.73 -26.48
CA ARG A 653 0.36 1.67 -27.79
C ARG A 653 -1.01 1.04 -27.73
N GLN A 654 -1.98 1.63 -28.42
CA GLN A 654 -3.28 1.02 -28.63
C GLN A 654 -3.16 -0.20 -29.56
N LEU A 655 -3.67 -1.33 -29.11
CA LEU A 655 -3.74 -2.61 -29.80
C LEU A 655 -5.19 -2.85 -30.25
N GLY A 656 -5.45 -2.68 -31.55
CA GLY A 656 -6.82 -2.65 -32.06
C GLY A 656 -7.60 -1.42 -31.54
N GLU A 657 -8.93 -1.56 -31.36
CA GLU A 657 -9.80 -0.44 -30.97
C GLU A 657 -9.98 -0.31 -29.44
N ARG A 658 -9.73 -1.37 -28.67
CA ARG A 658 -10.21 -1.52 -27.28
C ARG A 658 -9.18 -2.06 -26.30
N ALA A 659 -7.94 -2.14 -26.69
CA ALA A 659 -6.87 -2.63 -25.83
C ALA A 659 -5.63 -1.76 -25.93
N THR A 660 -4.83 -1.75 -24.87
CA THR A 660 -3.56 -1.03 -24.76
C THR A 660 -2.49 -1.98 -24.23
N GLY A 661 -1.35 -1.99 -24.89
CA GLY A 661 -0.15 -2.66 -24.44
C GLY A 661 0.93 -1.65 -24.09
N THR A 662 1.66 -1.90 -23.01
CA THR A 662 2.74 -1.04 -22.55
C THR A 662 3.99 -1.86 -22.24
N VAL A 663 5.13 -1.35 -22.66
CA VAL A 663 6.45 -1.85 -22.29
C VAL A 663 7.17 -0.75 -21.54
N SER A 664 7.75 -1.07 -20.38
CA SER A 664 8.39 -0.07 -19.51
C SER A 664 9.71 -0.58 -18.97
N VAL A 665 10.66 0.32 -18.83
CA VAL A 665 11.90 0.11 -18.10
C VAL A 665 11.97 1.11 -16.96
N TYR A 666 12.52 0.68 -15.82
CA TYR A 666 12.68 1.55 -14.67
C TYR A 666 13.93 1.19 -13.88
N SER A 667 14.41 2.17 -13.13
CA SER A 667 15.49 2.02 -12.19
C SER A 667 15.19 2.78 -10.90
N MET A 668 15.60 2.18 -9.79
CA MET A 668 15.48 2.75 -8.45
C MET A 668 16.81 2.64 -7.73
N ARG A 669 17.18 3.67 -6.98
CA ARG A 669 18.37 3.69 -6.15
C ARG A 669 18.04 4.32 -4.80
N GLY A 670 18.14 3.52 -3.72
CA GLY A 670 18.04 3.99 -2.34
C GLY A 670 19.41 4.39 -1.80
N ILE A 671 19.46 5.52 -1.15
CA ILE A 671 20.68 6.11 -0.59
C ILE A 671 20.38 6.51 0.85
N ASP A 672 21.40 6.30 1.73
CA ASP A 672 21.27 6.54 3.17
C ASP A 672 20.08 5.74 3.78
N MET A 673 19.80 4.52 3.25
CA MET A 673 18.73 3.66 3.76
C MET A 673 19.00 3.25 5.21
N PHE A 674 17.94 3.01 5.97
CA PHE A 674 18.09 2.65 7.38
C PHE A 674 18.65 1.24 7.55
N ARG A 675 19.52 1.09 8.56
CA ARG A 675 20.01 -0.18 9.14
C ARG A 675 20.30 -0.01 10.61
N SER A 676 20.43 -1.10 11.35
CA SER A 676 20.96 -1.10 12.72
C SER A 676 22.33 -1.73 12.80
N VAL A 677 23.17 -1.22 13.69
CA VAL A 677 24.49 -1.77 14.02
C VAL A 677 24.66 -1.75 15.53
N ASP A 678 25.22 -2.82 16.12
CA ASP A 678 25.68 -2.80 17.52
C ASP A 678 27.06 -2.13 17.57
N ILE A 679 27.10 -0.85 17.96
CA ILE A 679 28.36 -0.10 18.07
C ILE A 679 29.15 -0.47 19.33
N ASN A 680 28.59 -1.32 20.20
CA ASN A 680 29.25 -1.88 21.37
C ASN A 680 29.46 -3.40 21.23
N ALA A 681 29.47 -3.92 20.02
CA ALA A 681 29.72 -5.34 19.77
C ALA A 681 31.12 -5.74 20.27
N PRO A 682 31.33 -6.98 20.75
CA PRO A 682 32.63 -7.47 21.15
C PRO A 682 33.66 -7.33 20.02
N THR A 683 34.86 -6.86 20.37
CA THR A 683 35.87 -6.49 19.36
C THR A 683 36.55 -7.71 18.72
N PRO A 684 36.91 -7.65 17.41
CA PRO A 684 37.67 -8.70 16.75
C PRO A 684 39.03 -8.96 17.44
N GLN A 685 39.68 -7.91 18.01
CA GLN A 685 40.94 -7.98 18.70
C GLN A 685 40.88 -8.80 19.99
N SER A 686 39.69 -8.84 20.62
CA SER A 686 39.46 -9.67 21.82
C SER A 686 39.01 -11.10 21.47
N GLY A 687 38.92 -11.47 20.20
CA GLY A 687 38.29 -12.72 19.76
C GLY A 687 36.78 -12.73 20.01
N TYR A 688 36.12 -11.55 19.88
CA TYR A 688 34.69 -11.36 20.10
C TYR A 688 34.19 -11.66 21.52
N THR A 689 35.01 -11.36 22.53
CA THR A 689 34.69 -11.64 23.93
C THR A 689 34.53 -10.39 24.80
N VAL A 690 35.08 -9.24 24.38
CA VAL A 690 35.11 -8.01 25.18
C VAL A 690 34.41 -6.86 24.44
N ARG A 691 33.36 -6.32 25.05
CA ARG A 691 32.68 -5.11 24.57
C ARG A 691 33.50 -3.85 24.89
N PRO A 692 33.54 -2.86 23.97
CA PRO A 692 34.25 -1.59 24.17
C PRO A 692 33.83 -0.82 25.42
N ASP A 693 32.54 -0.74 25.70
CA ASP A 693 31.95 -0.10 26.87
C ASP A 693 31.30 -1.16 27.78
N ALA A 694 31.90 -1.38 28.95
CA ALA A 694 31.43 -2.40 29.89
C ALA A 694 30.18 -1.99 30.68
N ASP A 695 29.83 -0.68 30.68
CA ASP A 695 28.65 -0.17 31.37
C ASP A 695 27.35 -0.52 30.63
N TYR A 696 27.46 -0.91 29.35
CA TYR A 696 26.32 -1.30 28.49
C TYR A 696 26.54 -2.70 27.90
N GLY A 697 25.44 -3.37 27.65
CA GLY A 697 25.38 -4.53 26.77
C GLY A 697 25.43 -4.07 25.31
N ARG A 698 24.44 -4.48 24.51
CA ARG A 698 24.30 -4.00 23.14
C ARG A 698 23.90 -2.54 23.08
N ILE A 699 24.61 -1.74 22.26
CA ILE A 699 24.20 -0.39 21.90
C ILE A 699 23.75 -0.40 20.42
N ARG A 700 22.46 -0.59 20.22
CA ARG A 700 21.88 -0.53 18.89
C ARG A 700 21.85 0.90 18.40
N GLN A 701 22.63 1.19 17.37
CA GLN A 701 22.58 2.47 16.66
C GLN A 701 21.79 2.31 15.35
N MET A 702 20.71 3.05 15.20
CA MET A 702 19.98 3.18 13.96
C MET A 702 20.73 4.16 13.06
N GLN A 703 21.22 3.69 11.92
CA GLN A 703 22.03 4.45 10.98
C GLN A 703 21.32 4.67 9.66
N ALA A 704 21.56 5.83 9.04
CA ALA A 704 21.15 6.13 7.67
C ALA A 704 22.36 5.97 6.74
N ALA A 705 22.76 4.72 6.46
CA ALA A 705 23.99 4.37 5.73
C ALA A 705 23.81 3.21 4.72
N GLY A 706 22.66 2.58 4.67
CA GLY A 706 22.36 1.49 3.74
C GLY A 706 22.21 1.98 2.30
N LEU A 707 22.43 1.06 1.38
CA LEU A 707 22.25 1.25 -0.06
C LEU A 707 21.29 0.20 -0.64
N TYR A 708 20.60 0.59 -1.69
CA TYR A 708 19.65 -0.25 -2.41
C TYR A 708 19.68 0.08 -3.88
N THR A 709 19.58 -0.94 -4.74
CA THR A 709 19.39 -0.77 -6.19
C THR A 709 18.29 -1.70 -6.70
N GLY A 710 17.52 -1.22 -7.67
CA GLY A 710 16.50 -2.01 -8.33
C GLY A 710 16.35 -1.60 -9.79
N ASN A 711 16.28 -2.59 -10.68
CA ASN A 711 16.06 -2.38 -12.11
C ASN A 711 15.00 -3.36 -12.60
N GLY A 712 14.12 -2.91 -13.48
CA GLY A 712 13.06 -3.78 -13.99
C GLY A 712 12.57 -3.44 -15.39
N LEU A 713 11.96 -4.46 -15.99
CA LEU A 713 11.24 -4.42 -17.25
C LEU A 713 9.82 -4.91 -16.99
N ASP A 714 8.82 -4.11 -17.37
CA ASP A 714 7.41 -4.46 -17.23
C ASP A 714 6.75 -4.57 -18.60
N PHE A 715 5.88 -5.56 -18.72
CA PHE A 715 4.91 -5.68 -19.79
C PHE A 715 3.52 -5.62 -19.19
N SER A 716 2.70 -4.67 -19.61
CA SER A 716 1.32 -4.58 -19.17
C SER A 716 0.34 -4.56 -20.33
N TYR A 717 -0.82 -5.10 -20.08
CA TYR A 717 -1.94 -5.15 -20.99
C TYR A 717 -3.20 -4.73 -20.25
N ARG A 718 -4.06 -3.93 -20.88
CA ARG A 718 -5.39 -3.58 -20.39
C ARG A 718 -6.38 -3.43 -21.54
N GLY A 719 -7.60 -3.88 -21.35
CA GLY A 719 -8.69 -3.66 -22.28
C GLY A 719 -9.43 -4.92 -22.72
N MET A 720 -10.20 -4.79 -23.79
CA MET A 720 -11.02 -5.87 -24.35
C MET A 720 -10.25 -6.59 -25.45
N TRP A 721 -10.00 -7.88 -25.26
CA TRP A 721 -9.42 -8.72 -26.32
C TRP A 721 -10.42 -8.98 -27.44
N ASN A 722 -11.67 -9.21 -27.06
CA ASN A 722 -12.81 -9.30 -27.95
C ASN A 722 -14.09 -8.91 -27.21
N LYS A 723 -15.26 -9.00 -27.82
CA LYS A 723 -16.54 -8.61 -27.22
C LYS A 723 -16.94 -9.41 -25.96
N TYR A 724 -16.24 -10.49 -25.64
CA TYR A 724 -16.52 -11.36 -24.50
C TYR A 724 -15.42 -11.30 -23.43
N PHE A 725 -14.17 -11.00 -23.81
CA PHE A 725 -13.02 -11.02 -22.92
C PHE A 725 -12.50 -9.61 -22.65
N THR A 726 -12.47 -9.28 -21.39
CA THR A 726 -11.88 -8.05 -20.84
C THR A 726 -10.87 -8.42 -19.78
N GLY A 727 -9.78 -7.69 -19.69
CA GLY A 727 -8.80 -7.96 -18.63
C GLY A 727 -7.69 -6.94 -18.57
N PHE A 728 -6.93 -7.06 -17.52
CA PHE A 728 -5.68 -6.35 -17.33
C PHE A 728 -4.67 -7.28 -16.67
N GLY A 729 -3.41 -7.08 -16.97
CA GLY A 729 -2.35 -7.88 -16.41
C GLY A 729 -1.01 -7.20 -16.55
N ARG A 730 -0.08 -7.62 -15.70
CA ARG A 730 1.29 -7.16 -15.67
C ARG A 730 2.23 -8.34 -15.48
N TYR A 731 3.30 -8.34 -16.23
CA TYR A 731 4.47 -9.19 -16.01
C TYR A 731 5.67 -8.31 -15.75
N THR A 732 6.35 -8.55 -14.65
CA THR A 732 7.55 -7.83 -14.21
C THR A 732 8.74 -8.77 -14.19
N TRP A 733 9.83 -8.38 -14.84
CA TRP A 733 11.13 -8.97 -14.69
C TRP A 733 12.05 -7.94 -14.05
N ALA A 734 12.47 -8.18 -12.80
CA ALA A 734 13.21 -7.20 -12.03
C ALA A 734 14.32 -7.85 -11.19
N HIS A 735 15.30 -7.04 -10.80
CA HIS A 735 16.38 -7.41 -9.91
C HIS A 735 16.64 -6.32 -8.89
N TYR A 736 16.73 -6.74 -7.63
CA TYR A 736 16.89 -5.85 -6.49
C TYR A 736 18.01 -6.32 -5.58
N GLU A 737 18.92 -5.41 -5.22
CA GLU A 737 20.04 -5.67 -4.33
C GLU A 737 20.11 -4.61 -3.23
N SER A 738 20.62 -4.98 -2.05
CA SER A 738 20.83 -4.08 -0.94
C SER A 738 21.88 -4.61 0.03
N ASN A 739 22.49 -3.71 0.83
CA ASN A 739 23.31 -4.09 1.97
C ASN A 739 22.57 -3.90 3.32
N THR A 740 21.25 -3.85 3.27
CA THR A 740 20.42 -3.73 4.48
C THR A 740 19.12 -4.52 4.33
N GLY A 741 18.59 -5.03 5.44
CA GLY A 741 17.22 -5.57 5.56
C GLY A 741 16.25 -4.58 6.22
N GLY A 742 16.64 -3.31 6.36
CA GLY A 742 15.84 -2.25 6.99
C GLY A 742 16.31 -1.88 8.40
N ILE A 743 15.60 -0.95 9.04
CA ILE A 743 16.01 -0.33 10.30
C ILE A 743 16.12 -1.32 11.48
N ASN A 744 15.41 -2.43 11.45
CA ASN A 744 15.43 -3.45 12.50
C ASN A 744 16.41 -4.59 12.22
N TRP A 745 17.10 -4.51 11.09
CA TRP A 745 18.03 -5.54 10.66
C TRP A 745 19.48 -5.22 11.06
N PHE A 746 20.22 -6.23 11.50
CA PHE A 746 21.63 -6.16 11.86
C PHE A 746 22.48 -6.97 10.87
N PRO A 747 23.68 -6.50 10.50
CA PRO A 747 24.65 -7.30 9.77
C PRO A 747 25.16 -8.49 10.61
N GLN A 748 25.67 -9.52 9.98
CA GLN A 748 26.32 -10.63 10.66
C GLN A 748 27.56 -10.17 11.43
N ASN A 749 28.38 -9.32 10.81
CA ASN A 749 29.55 -8.70 11.41
C ASN A 749 29.27 -7.20 11.60
N GLN A 750 29.24 -6.76 12.87
CA GLN A 750 28.96 -5.35 13.20
C GLN A 750 30.09 -4.42 12.75
N TYR A 751 31.30 -4.95 12.51
CA TYR A 751 32.49 -4.19 12.09
C TYR A 751 32.64 -4.09 10.56
N ASP A 752 31.85 -4.86 9.80
CA ASP A 752 31.84 -4.84 8.34
C ASP A 752 30.42 -4.94 7.77
N PRO A 753 29.57 -3.94 8.00
CA PRO A 753 28.18 -3.95 7.53
C PRO A 753 28.07 -3.77 6.01
N ASP A 754 29.11 -3.40 5.30
CA ASP A 754 29.08 -3.20 3.85
C ASP A 754 29.30 -4.49 3.05
N ASP A 755 29.87 -5.53 3.68
CA ASP A 755 29.99 -6.90 3.12
C ASP A 755 28.63 -7.62 2.97
N GLU A 756 27.56 -6.99 3.45
CA GLU A 756 26.18 -7.50 3.34
C GLU A 756 25.49 -7.20 2.00
N TRP A 757 26.23 -6.70 0.99
CA TRP A 757 25.65 -6.46 -0.34
C TRP A 757 25.24 -7.78 -1.00
N SER A 758 23.95 -7.90 -1.31
CA SER A 758 23.37 -9.12 -1.85
C SER A 758 21.99 -8.89 -2.44
N ASN A 759 21.34 -9.93 -2.95
CA ASN A 759 19.93 -9.84 -3.32
C ASN A 759 19.11 -9.29 -2.15
N SER A 760 18.23 -8.33 -2.45
CA SER A 760 17.26 -7.86 -1.46
C SER A 760 16.29 -9.00 -1.10
N GLY A 761 15.81 -9.06 0.15
CA GLY A 761 14.79 -10.02 0.56
C GLY A 761 13.49 -9.94 -0.26
N TYR A 762 13.29 -8.85 -0.98
CA TYR A 762 12.15 -8.62 -1.89
C TYR A 762 12.45 -8.98 -3.36
N ASP A 763 13.64 -9.49 -3.70
CA ASP A 763 14.03 -9.85 -5.07
C ASP A 763 13.26 -11.07 -5.59
N ARG A 764 11.99 -10.85 -5.95
CA ARG A 764 11.25 -11.82 -6.76
C ARG A 764 11.50 -11.52 -8.22
N ARG A 765 12.43 -12.27 -8.81
CA ARG A 765 12.97 -12.00 -10.16
C ARG A 765 11.91 -11.89 -11.23
N GLN A 766 10.84 -12.66 -11.14
CA GLN A 766 9.72 -12.67 -12.06
C GLN A 766 8.41 -12.63 -11.29
N ARG A 767 7.50 -11.74 -11.68
CA ARG A 767 6.17 -11.60 -11.09
C ARG A 767 5.15 -11.43 -12.20
N MET A 768 4.03 -12.10 -12.09
CA MET A 768 2.90 -12.00 -13.00
C MET A 768 1.63 -11.84 -12.17
N GLY A 769 0.83 -10.86 -12.51
CA GLY A 769 -0.54 -10.70 -12.03
C GLY A 769 -1.46 -10.41 -13.20
N MET A 770 -2.60 -11.08 -13.28
CA MET A 770 -3.59 -10.86 -14.31
C MET A 770 -4.99 -11.13 -13.80
N TYR A 771 -5.90 -10.23 -14.12
CA TYR A 771 -7.34 -10.48 -14.03
C TYR A 771 -7.98 -10.51 -15.41
N ALA A 772 -8.88 -11.46 -15.62
CA ALA A 772 -9.65 -11.59 -16.84
C ALA A 772 -11.13 -11.85 -16.52
N ILE A 773 -12.02 -11.17 -17.25
CA ILE A 773 -13.46 -11.29 -17.14
C ILE A 773 -13.99 -11.80 -18.47
N PHE A 774 -14.75 -12.88 -18.43
CA PHE A 774 -15.47 -13.43 -19.57
C PHE A 774 -16.96 -13.25 -19.35
N GLN A 775 -17.60 -12.51 -20.26
CA GLN A 775 -19.04 -12.23 -20.20
C GLN A 775 -19.75 -12.73 -21.46
N GLN A 776 -20.69 -13.64 -21.28
CA GLN A 776 -21.62 -14.04 -22.31
C GLN A 776 -23.06 -13.84 -21.79
N LYS A 777 -23.78 -12.89 -22.40
CA LYS A 777 -25.04 -12.27 -21.96
C LYS A 777 -26.18 -13.16 -21.38
N LYS A 778 -26.08 -14.47 -21.39
CA LYS A 778 -27.19 -15.34 -20.91
C LYS A 778 -26.81 -16.49 -19.99
N LEU A 779 -25.56 -16.89 -19.84
CA LEU A 779 -25.24 -18.14 -19.12
C LEU A 779 -23.94 -18.13 -18.30
N LEU A 780 -22.94 -17.32 -18.63
CA LEU A 780 -21.62 -17.44 -18.03
C LEU A 780 -20.98 -16.05 -17.80
N ASN A 781 -21.07 -15.56 -16.57
CA ASN A 781 -20.19 -14.50 -16.08
C ASN A 781 -19.08 -15.17 -15.29
N LEU A 782 -17.94 -15.40 -15.94
CA LEU A 782 -16.75 -15.96 -15.31
C LEU A 782 -15.69 -14.87 -15.18
N ALA A 783 -14.97 -14.89 -14.08
CA ALA A 783 -13.77 -14.10 -13.93
C ALA A 783 -12.65 -14.96 -13.36
N SER A 784 -11.42 -14.64 -13.68
CA SER A 784 -10.24 -15.32 -13.15
C SER A 784 -9.18 -14.30 -12.70
N GLY A 785 -8.46 -14.64 -11.64
CA GLY A 785 -7.22 -14.04 -11.20
C GLY A 785 -6.09 -15.04 -11.35
N ILE A 786 -4.96 -14.65 -11.92
CA ILE A 786 -3.75 -15.48 -12.02
C ILE A 786 -2.61 -14.70 -11.42
N PHE A 787 -1.96 -15.28 -10.42
CA PHE A 787 -0.79 -14.70 -9.77
C PHE A 787 0.32 -15.72 -9.72
N ALA A 788 1.50 -15.33 -10.16
CA ALA A 788 2.68 -16.19 -10.09
C ALA A 788 3.93 -15.35 -9.86
N ASN A 789 4.83 -15.84 -9.02
CA ASN A 789 6.15 -15.23 -8.86
C ASN A 789 7.20 -16.28 -8.51
N THR A 790 8.45 -15.94 -8.80
CA THR A 790 9.62 -16.72 -8.32
C THR A 790 9.73 -16.57 -6.81
N GLY A 791 10.41 -17.52 -6.17
CA GLY A 791 10.64 -17.49 -4.72
C GLY A 791 11.43 -16.27 -4.29
N SER A 792 11.22 -15.85 -3.05
CA SER A 792 12.01 -14.80 -2.40
C SER A 792 13.37 -15.36 -1.96
N PRO A 793 14.44 -14.57 -2.00
CA PRO A 793 15.71 -14.96 -1.42
C PRO A 793 15.61 -15.15 0.10
N TRP A 794 16.43 -16.07 0.62
CA TRP A 794 16.56 -16.30 2.05
C TRP A 794 18.01 -16.60 2.44
N THR A 795 18.31 -16.41 3.72
CA THR A 795 19.65 -16.54 4.31
C THR A 795 19.74 -17.82 5.14
N GLU A 796 20.72 -18.64 4.89
CA GLU A 796 21.07 -19.79 5.75
C GLU A 796 21.75 -19.28 7.02
N LEU A 797 21.35 -19.79 8.17
CA LEU A 797 21.84 -19.39 9.48
C LEU A 797 22.31 -20.62 10.27
N THR A 798 23.39 -20.46 11.04
CA THR A 798 23.87 -21.50 11.96
C THR A 798 23.01 -21.59 13.22
N GLY A 799 22.24 -20.55 13.54
CA GLY A 799 21.51 -20.44 14.79
C GLY A 799 22.40 -20.19 16.01
N ALA A 800 23.68 -19.90 15.80
CA ALA A 800 24.66 -19.60 16.83
C ALA A 800 25.06 -18.11 16.86
N ASP A 801 25.75 -17.69 17.92
CA ASP A 801 26.32 -16.35 18.09
C ASP A 801 27.85 -16.43 18.27
N PRO A 802 28.63 -16.62 17.18
CA PRO A 802 30.08 -16.68 17.26
C PRO A 802 30.73 -15.30 17.49
N TYR A 803 29.99 -14.21 17.33
CA TYR A 803 30.45 -12.85 17.51
C TYR A 803 30.20 -12.30 18.92
N GLY A 804 29.45 -13.03 19.77
CA GLY A 804 29.14 -12.66 21.15
C GLY A 804 28.35 -11.35 21.24
N ASP A 805 27.62 -11.00 20.18
CA ASP A 805 26.85 -9.73 20.08
C ASP A 805 25.37 -9.91 20.43
N ASP A 806 25.01 -11.10 20.92
CA ASP A 806 23.65 -11.49 21.28
C ASP A 806 22.70 -11.59 20.07
N LEU A 807 23.24 -11.77 18.85
CA LEU A 807 22.49 -11.95 17.62
C LEU A 807 22.77 -13.36 17.06
N PHE A 808 21.71 -14.17 16.88
CA PHE A 808 21.80 -15.51 16.32
C PHE A 808 21.63 -15.49 14.79
N ASN A 809 22.32 -14.57 14.13
CA ASN A 809 22.20 -14.30 12.69
C ASN A 809 23.47 -14.71 11.88
N ALA A 810 24.37 -15.47 12.51
CA ALA A 810 25.59 -15.95 11.88
C ALA A 810 25.26 -16.93 10.74
N ARG A 811 26.02 -16.83 9.65
CA ARG A 811 25.95 -17.69 8.48
C ARG A 811 27.12 -18.69 8.48
N PRO A 812 26.97 -19.85 7.83
CA PRO A 812 28.10 -20.70 7.57
C PRO A 812 29.18 -19.98 6.73
N ASP A 813 30.43 -20.40 6.89
CA ASP A 813 31.56 -19.82 6.16
C ASP A 813 31.37 -19.85 4.65
N GLY A 814 31.52 -18.69 4.01
CA GLY A 814 31.37 -18.54 2.56
C GLY A 814 29.92 -18.42 2.08
N VAL A 815 28.94 -18.47 2.97
CA VAL A 815 27.52 -18.28 2.64
C VAL A 815 27.12 -16.81 2.74
N GLY A 816 26.73 -16.21 1.61
CA GLY A 816 26.27 -14.81 1.57
C GLY A 816 24.85 -14.65 2.07
N ARG A 817 24.49 -13.43 2.47
CA ARG A 817 23.09 -13.06 2.78
C ARG A 817 22.20 -13.32 1.57
N ASN A 818 20.98 -13.84 1.77
CA ASN A 818 19.99 -14.07 0.72
C ASN A 818 20.54 -14.86 -0.50
N SER A 819 21.45 -15.82 -0.25
CA SER A 819 22.09 -16.64 -1.31
C SER A 819 21.19 -17.77 -1.82
N HIS A 820 20.18 -18.15 -1.06
CA HIS A 820 19.22 -19.19 -1.43
C HIS A 820 17.93 -18.58 -1.99
N THR A 821 17.18 -19.38 -2.76
CA THR A 821 15.87 -18.99 -3.30
C THR A 821 14.79 -19.90 -2.73
N GLY A 822 13.75 -19.31 -2.17
CA GLY A 822 12.60 -20.03 -1.63
C GLY A 822 11.66 -20.58 -2.72
N PRO A 823 10.57 -21.23 -2.32
CA PRO A 823 9.57 -21.73 -3.26
C PRO A 823 8.89 -20.58 -4.00
N GLY A 824 8.54 -20.84 -5.27
CA GLY A 824 7.71 -19.94 -6.05
C GLY A 824 6.26 -19.96 -5.57
N TYR A 825 5.50 -18.96 -6.00
CA TYR A 825 4.07 -18.83 -5.71
C TYR A 825 3.28 -18.94 -7.01
N VAL A 826 2.20 -19.73 -7.00
CA VAL A 826 1.23 -19.82 -8.11
C VAL A 826 -0.17 -19.89 -7.55
N ASP A 827 -1.02 -18.97 -7.98
CA ASP A 827 -2.42 -18.91 -7.58
C ASP A 827 -3.29 -18.70 -8.83
N LEU A 828 -4.38 -19.47 -8.91
CA LEU A 828 -5.41 -19.34 -9.92
C LEU A 828 -6.76 -19.24 -9.19
N ASP A 829 -7.39 -18.10 -9.30
CA ASP A 829 -8.69 -17.83 -8.75
C ASP A 829 -9.74 -17.81 -9.85
N VAL A 830 -10.92 -18.33 -9.57
CA VAL A 830 -12.04 -18.35 -10.51
C VAL A 830 -13.31 -17.95 -9.77
N ARG A 831 -14.11 -17.07 -10.39
CA ARG A 831 -15.41 -16.67 -9.89
C ARG A 831 -16.46 -16.88 -10.98
N TRP A 832 -17.56 -17.48 -10.59
CA TRP A 832 -18.82 -17.49 -11.34
C TRP A 832 -19.83 -16.60 -10.63
N GLY A 833 -20.63 -15.84 -11.39
CA GLY A 833 -21.70 -15.02 -10.83
C GLY A 833 -22.91 -14.93 -11.78
N HIS A 834 -24.09 -14.75 -11.20
CA HIS A 834 -25.31 -14.51 -11.94
C HIS A 834 -26.27 -13.60 -11.17
N ASP A 835 -26.85 -12.62 -11.85
CA ASP A 835 -27.79 -11.66 -11.29
C ASP A 835 -29.20 -11.93 -11.83
N PHE A 836 -30.18 -11.92 -10.92
CA PHE A 836 -31.59 -12.14 -11.19
C PHE A 836 -32.37 -10.85 -10.94
N ALA A 837 -33.04 -10.31 -11.91
CA ALA A 837 -33.96 -9.20 -11.73
C ALA A 837 -35.20 -9.66 -10.91
N ILE A 838 -35.53 -8.95 -9.85
CA ILE A 838 -36.64 -9.29 -8.95
C ILE A 838 -37.98 -8.84 -9.56
N THR A 839 -37.97 -7.82 -10.41
CA THR A 839 -39.17 -7.28 -11.06
C THR A 839 -39.13 -7.53 -12.55
N ALA A 840 -40.32 -7.77 -13.17
CA ALA A 840 -40.47 -7.94 -14.60
C ALA A 840 -40.21 -6.65 -15.43
N ASN A 841 -40.13 -5.51 -14.78
CA ASN A 841 -39.76 -4.23 -15.40
C ASN A 841 -38.27 -4.24 -15.73
N LYS A 842 -37.95 -4.17 -17.00
CA LYS A 842 -36.59 -4.11 -17.53
C LYS A 842 -35.94 -2.73 -17.35
N ALA A 843 -36.35 -1.94 -16.39
CA ALA A 843 -35.65 -0.72 -16.03
C ALA A 843 -34.29 -1.11 -15.45
N ASP A 844 -33.22 -0.47 -15.92
CA ASP A 844 -31.85 -0.68 -15.44
C ASP A 844 -31.68 -0.36 -13.94
N GLU A 845 -32.71 0.15 -13.28
CA GLU A 845 -32.82 0.50 -11.85
C GLU A 845 -33.65 -0.50 -11.03
N ALA A 846 -34.04 -1.66 -11.61
CA ALA A 846 -34.82 -2.65 -10.88
C ALA A 846 -33.97 -3.39 -9.83
N PRO A 847 -34.50 -3.69 -8.62
CA PRO A 847 -33.76 -4.47 -7.63
C PRO A 847 -33.30 -5.82 -8.18
N HIS A 848 -32.05 -6.18 -7.90
CA HIS A 848 -31.40 -7.40 -8.36
C HIS A 848 -30.94 -8.25 -7.18
N LEU A 849 -31.04 -9.57 -7.35
CA LEU A 849 -30.47 -10.55 -6.45
C LEU A 849 -29.35 -11.30 -7.17
N GLY A 850 -28.12 -11.12 -6.76
CA GLY A 850 -26.95 -11.77 -7.31
C GLY A 850 -26.50 -12.95 -6.45
N PHE A 851 -26.09 -14.04 -7.10
CA PHE A 851 -25.38 -15.14 -6.48
C PHE A 851 -24.03 -15.34 -7.15
N SER A 852 -23.01 -15.65 -6.33
CA SER A 852 -21.71 -16.00 -6.88
C SER A 852 -21.01 -17.08 -6.05
N ALA A 853 -20.13 -17.81 -6.74
CA ALA A 853 -19.21 -18.76 -6.14
C ALA A 853 -17.81 -18.42 -6.64
N SER A 854 -16.89 -18.23 -5.71
CA SER A 854 -15.48 -18.00 -5.97
C SER A 854 -14.65 -19.16 -5.43
N ALA A 855 -13.74 -19.68 -6.23
CA ALA A 855 -12.76 -20.67 -5.80
C ALA A 855 -11.37 -20.02 -5.88
N PHE A 856 -10.73 -19.84 -4.74
CA PHE A 856 -9.38 -19.34 -4.59
C PHE A 856 -8.40 -20.49 -4.57
N ASN A 857 -7.26 -20.34 -5.21
CA ASN A 857 -6.28 -21.41 -5.44
C ASN A 857 -6.97 -22.69 -6.00
N VAL A 858 -7.72 -22.51 -7.08
CA VAL A 858 -8.57 -23.59 -7.64
C VAL A 858 -7.79 -24.85 -8.01
N ILE A 859 -6.50 -24.69 -8.39
CA ILE A 859 -5.59 -25.80 -8.71
C ILE A 859 -5.05 -26.50 -7.46
N ASN A 860 -5.32 -25.95 -6.26
CA ASN A 860 -4.85 -26.42 -4.97
C ASN A 860 -3.31 -26.58 -4.92
N HIS A 861 -2.58 -25.61 -5.51
CA HIS A 861 -1.12 -25.58 -5.43
C HIS A 861 -0.67 -25.31 -4.01
N VAL A 862 0.35 -26.03 -3.54
CA VAL A 862 0.97 -25.82 -2.22
C VAL A 862 2.00 -24.72 -2.33
N ASN A 863 1.63 -23.52 -1.89
CA ASN A 863 2.49 -22.34 -1.92
C ASN A 863 3.21 -22.19 -0.56
N GLY A 864 4.48 -22.55 -0.49
CA GLY A 864 5.31 -22.38 0.71
C GLY A 864 5.51 -20.90 1.03
N GLN A 865 5.38 -20.52 2.31
CA GLN A 865 5.59 -19.16 2.80
C GLN A 865 6.77 -19.07 3.76
N GLY A 866 6.89 -20.00 4.70
CA GLY A 866 7.99 -20.09 5.64
C GLY A 866 8.92 -21.24 5.30
N ILE A 867 10.22 -20.99 5.47
CA ILE A 867 11.28 -22.00 5.38
C ILE A 867 12.07 -21.99 6.68
N ASN A 868 12.45 -23.17 7.18
CA ASN A 868 13.44 -23.25 8.24
C ASN A 868 14.84 -22.97 7.69
N THR A 869 15.43 -21.86 8.11
CA THR A 869 16.73 -21.38 7.60
C THR A 869 17.92 -21.79 8.48
N VAL A 870 17.69 -22.46 9.61
CA VAL A 870 18.73 -22.84 10.55
C VAL A 870 19.28 -24.23 10.20
N ASP A 871 20.54 -24.29 9.77
CA ASP A 871 21.20 -25.52 9.23
C ASP A 871 21.40 -26.62 10.27
N THR A 872 21.51 -26.25 11.56
CA THR A 872 21.63 -27.17 12.68
C THR A 872 20.30 -27.79 13.12
N SER A 873 19.17 -27.32 12.60
CA SER A 873 17.85 -27.89 12.88
C SER A 873 17.59 -29.17 12.08
N PRO A 874 16.98 -30.21 12.71
CA PRO A 874 16.56 -31.41 12.00
C PRO A 874 15.62 -31.18 10.83
N SER A 875 14.90 -30.05 10.83
CA SER A 875 13.97 -29.64 9.78
C SER A 875 14.53 -28.55 8.86
N TYR A 876 15.87 -28.42 8.77
CA TYR A 876 16.51 -27.45 7.87
C TYR A 876 15.98 -27.54 6.45
N SER A 877 15.78 -26.39 5.82
CA SER A 877 15.22 -26.22 4.48
C SER A 877 13.79 -26.73 4.27
N GLN A 878 13.10 -27.22 5.29
CA GLN A 878 11.71 -27.66 5.18
C GLN A 878 10.76 -26.45 5.24
N ILE A 879 9.62 -26.59 4.56
CA ILE A 879 8.54 -25.60 4.60
C ILE A 879 7.84 -25.69 5.95
N THR A 880 7.79 -24.58 6.69
CA THR A 880 7.17 -24.46 8.03
C THR A 880 5.80 -23.80 8.01
N SER A 881 5.46 -23.08 6.93
CA SER A 881 4.13 -22.52 6.70
C SER A 881 3.81 -22.47 5.22
N VAL A 882 2.52 -22.56 4.89
CA VAL A 882 2.02 -22.51 3.51
C VAL A 882 0.86 -21.52 3.41
N ALA A 883 0.71 -20.92 2.23
CA ALA A 883 -0.48 -20.13 1.91
C ALA A 883 -1.75 -20.99 1.97
N PRO A 884 -2.93 -20.38 2.09
CA PRO A 884 -4.19 -21.10 2.15
C PRO A 884 -4.34 -22.09 0.98
N PRO A 885 -4.83 -23.32 1.26
CA PRO A 885 -5.19 -24.27 0.22
C PRO A 885 -6.39 -23.76 -0.57
N ARG A 886 -6.90 -24.53 -1.52
CA ARG A 886 -8.13 -24.16 -2.24
C ARG A 886 -9.26 -23.86 -1.26
N ARG A 887 -9.86 -22.66 -1.37
CA ARG A 887 -11.01 -22.18 -0.61
C ARG A 887 -12.15 -21.84 -1.53
N ILE A 888 -13.39 -22.16 -1.14
CA ILE A 888 -14.59 -21.81 -1.88
C ILE A 888 -15.44 -20.86 -1.06
N GLN A 889 -15.76 -19.71 -1.64
CA GLN A 889 -16.61 -18.68 -1.06
C GLN A 889 -17.90 -18.58 -1.86
N LEU A 890 -19.02 -18.63 -1.16
CA LEU A 890 -20.34 -18.35 -1.71
C LEU A 890 -20.75 -16.93 -1.32
N ALA A 891 -21.41 -16.23 -2.21
CA ALA A 891 -21.92 -14.91 -1.91
C ALA A 891 -23.31 -14.68 -2.47
N MET A 892 -24.08 -13.90 -1.71
CA MET A 892 -25.39 -13.37 -2.10
C MET A 892 -25.35 -11.85 -2.03
N ARG A 893 -25.86 -11.18 -3.05
CA ARG A 893 -25.92 -9.73 -3.15
C ARG A 893 -27.33 -9.28 -3.48
N PHE A 894 -27.84 -8.34 -2.71
CA PHE A 894 -29.07 -7.61 -3.03
C PHE A 894 -28.71 -6.16 -3.33
N GLU A 895 -29.17 -5.66 -4.46
CA GLU A 895 -28.89 -4.30 -4.93
C GLU A 895 -30.20 -3.63 -5.38
N PHE A 896 -30.43 -2.36 -4.98
CA PHE A 896 -31.65 -1.59 -5.27
C PHE A 896 -31.34 -0.11 -5.53
#